data_697ffede02063772ee75cb38fb935577
#
_entry.id   697ffede02063772ee75cb38fb935577
#
_cell.length_a   1.000
_cell.length_b   1.000
_cell.length_c   1.000
_cell.angle_alpha   90.00
_cell.angle_beta   90.00
_cell.angle_gamma   90.00
#
_symmetry.space_group_name_H-M   'P 1'
#
loop_
_entity.id
_entity.type
_entity.pdbx_description
1 polymer ?
#
loop_
_entity_poly.entity_id
_entity_poly.type
_entity_poly.pdbx_seq_one_letter_code
_entity_poly.pdbx_strand_id
1 'polypeptide(L)'
;MKALFRDIVWKGWLLLATWLICAYNTGDQPHPPPTLVAWYKKADHLFHLPNPTDATDSLALAAYREVIALGGKNGAAADSLLFHAHLNTGILLDVQTSYASAIRSYLQAQRIKQQHPQWSDSLLYEVAQHTGSAYYHLNNFDSASYFLLQAEALAQRFTRIPERERLYNDLGVLYYENGNYLQSRNYFTQALAIINKKPAKDATWVVNIENNVAAASYKLGQYQQAIAIYKTIYSQKAFTSQIFLNMGLAYKAMGNYQQALGWFHRVNTNTLPRVFNELAHTHLLLQHPDSTDYYLKRFAQSNSPNKAAPNSTYTGMYHLYRGDWLIQQQQYDAALQSLQQAIIVFSGHFNNTNVRANPAQFTGTFTSYRLFDALFKKATTFETLYKTTHSEAHLQTALDTYNSAIALLRFIEKSYDTDEAKLFLKNNNQQVYQNAVTVCLQLHALHPNKGYAQQAFVMAERNKASVMYSGVTEKGFRKLPGIDAGLVQQERNIKYNLARLSIRSDQTQDSAALVTLANEKAGFEIQLAQVQHALQQNSLYYQLKYQETYPRPDSLQQYLGRQQAVISFYATGNTLNVFVITRSGFKQTRIDSFSTIQQAITHWLTALQNPESGRRFKGAPWGRQLYRQLVQPLQALTAGATEWTIIPDNILYYLPFESLPAEAGDEPQTLLETTEISYQFSSRFIIAQAARKQSASTVIQTLAFAPFAEAGKPFPHPEYTFMQQLPASAEEIAHLPGLAFTNQQATKEQFLHHLQQYPVVHLATHAIADTGNSAASFIAFYPQSPQPTQDALYLEELYGLNMEGTQLVIISACETGHGQLVNSEGVLSLTRGFAYAGCASMVNSLWKADDAATAAILHQFQLYLQKGFTKAKALRQAKLDYLHSNALYKTPNYWAHLILTGDNQPLVQAVTWFRWLLVTGAVVAVLSGMIYYIKRRKKST
;
A
#
# COMPACT_ATOMS: atom_id res chain seq x y z
N MET A 1 -14.17 -17.17 30.73
CA MET A 1 -14.09 -15.72 30.41
C MET A 1 -14.38 -14.83 31.65
N LYS A 2 -15.36 -15.12 32.48
CA LYS A 2 -15.72 -14.25 33.62
C LYS A 2 -14.69 -14.26 34.77
N ALA A 3 -14.07 -15.38 35.08
CA ALA A 3 -13.01 -15.49 36.11
C ALA A 3 -11.69 -14.79 35.70
N LEU A 4 -11.40 -14.78 34.40
CA LEU A 4 -10.17 -14.22 33.85
C LEU A 4 -10.09 -12.69 33.90
N PHE A 5 -11.20 -12.01 33.90
CA PHE A 5 -11.27 -10.56 33.83
C PHE A 5 -10.78 -9.85 35.10
N ARG A 6 -10.67 -10.57 36.22
CA ARG A 6 -10.46 -9.99 37.55
C ARG A 6 -9.13 -10.32 38.24
N ASP A 7 -8.50 -11.41 37.88
CA ASP A 7 -7.27 -11.85 38.60
C ASP A 7 -6.05 -10.94 38.43
N ILE A 8 -6.08 -10.06 37.45
CA ILE A 8 -4.92 -9.26 37.03
C ILE A 8 -4.87 -7.88 37.68
N VAL A 9 -5.98 -7.41 38.18
CA VAL A 9 -6.09 -6.07 38.84
C VAL A 9 -5.38 -6.03 40.21
N TRP A 10 -5.06 -7.18 40.81
CA TRP A 10 -4.61 -7.31 42.18
C TRP A 10 -3.21 -6.75 42.51
N LYS A 11 -2.30 -6.71 41.58
CA LYS A 11 -0.89 -6.30 41.84
C LYS A 11 -0.59 -4.81 41.67
N GLY A 12 -1.47 -4.05 41.03
CA GLY A 12 -1.31 -2.61 40.87
C GLY A 12 -1.72 -1.79 42.08
N TRP A 13 -2.58 -2.36 42.93
CA TRP A 13 -3.25 -1.65 44.02
C TRP A 13 -2.48 -1.56 45.35
N LEU A 14 -1.51 -2.41 45.59
CA LEU A 14 -0.67 -2.30 46.79
C LEU A 14 0.21 -1.02 46.78
N LEU A 15 0.50 -0.46 45.60
CA LEU A 15 1.26 0.79 45.43
C LEU A 15 0.34 2.03 45.48
N LEU A 16 -0.95 1.93 45.11
CA LEU A 16 -1.88 3.02 45.18
C LEU A 16 -2.46 3.22 46.60
N ALA A 17 -2.65 2.14 47.36
CA ALA A 17 -3.07 2.22 48.75
C ALA A 17 -2.01 2.91 49.63
N THR A 18 -0.73 2.69 49.38
CA THR A 18 0.37 3.42 50.08
C THR A 18 0.46 4.89 49.63
N TRP A 19 0.07 5.22 48.41
CA TRP A 19 0.06 6.61 47.92
C TRP A 19 -1.14 7.39 48.46
N LEU A 20 -2.30 6.77 48.61
CA LEU A 20 -3.47 7.35 49.28
C LEU A 20 -3.21 7.64 50.76
N ILE A 21 -2.37 6.89 51.44
CA ILE A 21 -1.99 7.11 52.85
C ILE A 21 -0.96 8.22 52.97
N CYS A 22 -0.05 8.41 51.98
CA CYS A 22 0.92 9.51 52.01
C CYS A 22 0.37 10.85 51.53
N ALA A 23 -0.72 10.90 50.76
CA ALA A 23 -1.37 12.14 50.34
C ALA A 23 -2.30 12.76 51.41
N TYR A 24 -2.47 12.08 52.52
CA TYR A 24 -3.40 12.47 53.59
C TYR A 24 -2.84 13.52 54.57
N ASN A 25 -1.66 14.07 54.31
CA ASN A 25 -1.00 14.95 55.28
C ASN A 25 -0.74 16.40 54.82
N THR A 26 -1.60 16.98 53.96
CA THR A 26 -1.56 18.41 53.67
C THR A 26 -2.98 18.98 53.60
N GLY A 27 -3.34 19.75 54.64
CA GLY A 27 -4.32 20.82 54.80
C GLY A 27 -5.67 20.72 54.08
N ASP A 28 -6.76 20.70 54.85
CA ASP A 28 -8.18 21.09 54.56
C ASP A 28 -8.74 20.78 53.14
N GLN A 29 -8.67 19.54 52.71
CA GLN A 29 -9.54 19.02 51.64
C GLN A 29 -10.79 18.41 52.30
N PRO A 30 -12.02 18.68 51.80
CA PRO A 30 -13.24 18.07 52.32
C PRO A 30 -13.21 16.57 52.14
N HIS A 31 -13.34 15.83 53.22
CA HIS A 31 -13.34 14.37 53.20
C HIS A 31 -14.70 13.82 52.71
N PRO A 32 -14.70 12.73 51.90
CA PRO A 32 -15.96 12.08 51.49
C PRO A 32 -16.72 11.52 52.71
N PRO A 33 -18.06 11.53 52.69
CA PRO A 33 -18.86 11.04 53.79
C PRO A 33 -18.55 9.58 54.16
N PRO A 34 -18.52 9.21 55.46
CA PRO A 34 -18.21 7.86 55.89
C PRO A 34 -19.14 6.78 55.26
N THR A 35 -20.38 7.10 54.97
CA THR A 35 -21.34 6.23 54.31
C THR A 35 -20.95 5.96 52.82
N LEU A 36 -20.46 6.94 52.10
CA LEU A 36 -19.98 6.81 50.74
C LEU A 36 -18.75 5.89 50.67
N VAL A 37 -17.80 6.13 51.59
CA VAL A 37 -16.58 5.31 51.67
C VAL A 37 -16.93 3.84 52.03
N ALA A 38 -17.90 3.62 52.90
CA ALA A 38 -18.33 2.26 53.25
C ALA A 38 -18.95 1.52 52.06
N TRP A 39 -19.81 2.19 51.29
CA TRP A 39 -20.37 1.61 50.05
C TRP A 39 -19.29 1.32 49.01
N TYR A 40 -18.34 2.24 48.81
CA TYR A 40 -17.23 2.04 47.90
C TYR A 40 -16.39 0.83 48.32
N LYS A 41 -15.99 0.71 49.58
CA LYS A 41 -15.20 -0.46 50.06
C LYS A 41 -15.95 -1.76 49.89
N LYS A 42 -17.28 -1.79 50.11
CA LYS A 42 -18.10 -2.96 49.86
C LYS A 42 -18.12 -3.33 48.36
N ALA A 43 -18.31 -2.35 47.47
CA ALA A 43 -18.34 -2.54 46.04
C ALA A 43 -16.99 -3.05 45.53
N ASP A 44 -15.92 -2.39 45.98
CA ASP A 44 -14.53 -2.71 45.60
C ASP A 44 -14.13 -4.11 46.07
N HIS A 45 -14.48 -4.52 47.29
CA HIS A 45 -14.26 -5.88 47.78
C HIS A 45 -14.98 -6.93 46.93
N LEU A 46 -16.25 -6.70 46.58
CA LEU A 46 -17.03 -7.61 45.73
C LEU A 46 -16.45 -7.67 44.28
N PHE A 47 -15.99 -6.56 43.80
CA PHE A 47 -15.39 -6.45 42.46
C PHE A 47 -14.06 -7.24 42.36
N HIS A 48 -13.24 -7.24 43.40
CA HIS A 48 -11.94 -7.90 43.43
C HIS A 48 -11.93 -9.31 44.02
N LEU A 49 -13.10 -9.98 44.11
CA LEU A 49 -13.14 -11.36 44.52
C LEU A 49 -12.34 -12.27 43.60
N PRO A 50 -11.56 -13.24 44.12
CA PRO A 50 -10.72 -14.13 43.29
C PRO A 50 -11.52 -14.98 42.29
N ASN A 51 -12.73 -15.38 42.68
CA ASN A 51 -13.65 -16.20 41.88
C ASN A 51 -15.03 -15.52 41.77
N PRO A 52 -15.17 -14.49 40.92
CA PRO A 52 -16.42 -13.76 40.79
C PRO A 52 -17.50 -14.63 40.11
N THR A 53 -18.73 -14.45 40.52
CA THR A 53 -19.92 -15.06 39.94
C THR A 53 -20.86 -14.00 39.43
N ASP A 54 -21.84 -14.36 38.61
CA ASP A 54 -22.87 -13.43 38.13
C ASP A 54 -23.62 -12.76 39.30
N ALA A 55 -23.81 -13.48 40.42
CA ALA A 55 -24.42 -12.94 41.61
C ALA A 55 -23.55 -11.91 42.31
N THR A 56 -22.23 -12.20 42.49
CA THR A 56 -21.30 -11.26 43.13
C THR A 56 -21.11 -10.03 42.27
N ASP A 57 -21.08 -10.16 40.92
CA ASP A 57 -21.00 -9.08 39.95
C ASP A 57 -22.24 -8.17 40.04
N SER A 58 -23.42 -8.77 40.16
CA SER A 58 -24.66 -8.01 40.32
C SER A 58 -24.69 -7.25 41.64
N LEU A 59 -24.16 -7.83 42.73
CA LEU A 59 -24.05 -7.16 44.04
C LEU A 59 -23.01 -6.02 44.00
N ALA A 60 -21.87 -6.23 43.34
CA ALA A 60 -20.86 -5.19 43.13
C ALA A 60 -21.43 -4.02 42.34
N LEU A 61 -22.15 -4.33 41.24
CA LEU A 61 -22.82 -3.33 40.41
C LEU A 61 -23.86 -2.51 41.20
N ALA A 62 -24.68 -3.17 42.04
CA ALA A 62 -25.62 -2.49 42.89
C ALA A 62 -24.92 -1.57 43.90
N ALA A 63 -23.84 -2.04 44.52
CA ALA A 63 -23.08 -1.24 45.49
C ALA A 63 -22.39 -0.02 44.83
N TYR A 64 -21.81 -0.15 43.61
CA TYR A 64 -21.29 1.00 42.90
C TYR A 64 -22.38 1.99 42.48
N ARG A 65 -23.60 1.55 42.17
CA ARG A 65 -24.72 2.47 41.88
C ARG A 65 -25.08 3.31 43.10
N GLU A 66 -25.03 2.73 44.32
CA GLU A 66 -25.19 3.50 45.55
C GLU A 66 -24.07 4.54 45.74
N VAL A 67 -22.81 4.17 45.44
CA VAL A 67 -21.70 5.12 45.46
C VAL A 67 -21.98 6.29 44.51
N ILE A 68 -22.40 6.02 43.28
CA ILE A 68 -22.71 7.04 42.28
C ILE A 68 -23.86 7.92 42.70
N ALA A 69 -24.94 7.33 43.26
CA ALA A 69 -26.12 8.06 43.74
C ALA A 69 -25.80 8.99 44.92
N LEU A 70 -25.00 8.52 45.87
CA LEU A 70 -24.58 9.29 47.03
C LEU A 70 -23.52 10.33 46.68
N GLY A 71 -22.55 9.95 45.85
CA GLY A 71 -21.43 10.81 45.48
C GLY A 71 -21.85 12.06 44.71
N GLY A 72 -22.84 11.95 43.81
CA GLY A 72 -23.38 13.08 43.08
C GLY A 72 -23.97 14.22 43.93
N LYS A 73 -24.20 13.98 45.24
CA LYS A 73 -24.66 14.99 46.21
C LYS A 73 -23.55 15.62 47.02
N ASN A 74 -22.30 15.13 46.89
CA ASN A 74 -21.19 15.46 47.80
C ASN A 74 -20.05 16.30 47.17
N GLY A 75 -20.22 16.73 45.94
CA GLY A 75 -19.25 17.60 45.24
C GLY A 75 -17.86 16.98 45.08
N ALA A 76 -16.87 17.84 44.91
CA ALA A 76 -15.48 17.49 44.57
C ALA A 76 -14.79 16.50 45.54
N ALA A 77 -15.22 16.43 46.79
CA ALA A 77 -14.70 15.48 47.78
C ALA A 77 -14.94 14.01 47.43
N ALA A 78 -15.98 13.73 46.63
CA ALA A 78 -16.37 12.40 46.22
C ALA A 78 -15.80 12.00 44.83
N ASP A 79 -15.25 12.95 44.08
CA ASP A 79 -14.97 12.76 42.67
C ASP A 79 -13.96 11.61 42.38
N SER A 80 -12.97 11.39 43.24
CA SER A 80 -12.04 10.25 43.07
C SER A 80 -12.76 8.92 43.23
N LEU A 81 -13.66 8.79 44.18
CA LEU A 81 -14.46 7.56 44.37
C LEU A 81 -15.47 7.39 43.24
N LEU A 82 -16.06 8.49 42.76
CA LEU A 82 -16.98 8.49 41.62
C LEU A 82 -16.28 8.07 40.31
N PHE A 83 -15.06 8.54 40.06
CA PHE A 83 -14.28 8.14 38.90
C PHE A 83 -14.14 6.62 38.88
N HIS A 84 -13.62 6.02 39.93
CA HIS A 84 -13.44 4.56 40.01
C HIS A 84 -14.79 3.80 40.05
N ALA A 85 -15.81 4.34 40.68
CA ALA A 85 -17.13 3.72 40.65
C ALA A 85 -17.75 3.68 39.26
N HIS A 86 -17.59 4.74 38.47
CA HIS A 86 -18.03 4.77 37.08
C HIS A 86 -17.20 3.83 36.22
N LEU A 87 -15.86 3.80 36.34
CA LEU A 87 -14.98 2.89 35.61
C LEU A 87 -15.38 1.43 35.89
N ASN A 88 -15.46 1.03 37.15
CA ASN A 88 -15.79 -0.35 37.56
C ASN A 88 -17.22 -0.74 37.22
N THR A 89 -18.17 0.21 37.29
CA THR A 89 -19.54 0.00 36.77
C THR A 89 -19.52 -0.30 35.28
N GLY A 90 -18.72 0.45 34.51
CA GLY A 90 -18.55 0.18 33.09
C GLY A 90 -17.99 -1.20 32.82
N ILE A 91 -16.97 -1.63 33.54
CA ILE A 91 -16.37 -2.97 33.41
C ILE A 91 -17.39 -4.08 33.73
N LEU A 92 -18.16 -3.93 34.76
CA LEU A 92 -19.21 -4.90 35.12
C LEU A 92 -20.32 -5.01 34.07
N LEU A 93 -20.73 -3.87 33.51
CA LEU A 93 -21.72 -3.81 32.43
C LEU A 93 -21.16 -4.41 31.10
N ASP A 94 -19.88 -4.21 30.85
CA ASP A 94 -19.18 -4.81 29.69
C ASP A 94 -19.16 -6.34 29.79
N VAL A 95 -18.82 -6.88 30.97
CA VAL A 95 -18.91 -8.32 31.27
C VAL A 95 -20.31 -8.86 31.05
N GLN A 96 -21.35 -8.08 31.37
CA GLN A 96 -22.76 -8.41 31.13
C GLN A 96 -23.20 -8.16 29.67
N THR A 97 -22.29 -7.85 28.77
CA THR A 97 -22.56 -7.52 27.35
C THR A 97 -23.47 -6.30 27.13
N SER A 98 -23.61 -5.45 28.14
CA SER A 98 -24.40 -4.21 28.11
C SER A 98 -23.54 -3.03 27.63
N TYR A 99 -22.91 -3.17 26.46
CA TYR A 99 -21.86 -2.27 25.92
C TYR A 99 -22.28 -0.80 25.88
N ALA A 100 -23.50 -0.49 25.42
CA ALA A 100 -23.98 0.89 25.38
C ALA A 100 -24.08 1.54 26.77
N SER A 101 -24.40 0.76 27.80
CA SER A 101 -24.45 1.25 29.18
C SER A 101 -23.04 1.36 29.77
N ALA A 102 -22.16 0.43 29.45
CA ALA A 102 -20.75 0.47 29.82
C ALA A 102 -20.09 1.74 29.29
N ILE A 103 -20.28 2.06 28.02
CA ILE A 103 -19.74 3.28 27.38
C ILE A 103 -20.21 4.54 28.14
N ARG A 104 -21.49 4.61 28.49
CA ARG A 104 -22.00 5.76 29.28
C ARG A 104 -21.24 5.94 30.59
N SER A 105 -20.98 4.83 31.30
CA SER A 105 -20.23 4.84 32.54
C SER A 105 -18.78 5.27 32.35
N TYR A 106 -18.10 4.73 31.34
CA TYR A 106 -16.71 5.13 31.01
C TYR A 106 -16.60 6.60 30.64
N LEU A 107 -17.52 7.13 29.84
CA LEU A 107 -17.55 8.56 29.49
C LEU A 107 -17.83 9.47 30.70
N GLN A 108 -18.56 8.99 31.71
CA GLN A 108 -18.70 9.75 32.98
C GLN A 108 -17.38 9.76 33.76
N ALA A 109 -16.67 8.65 33.86
CA ALA A 109 -15.34 8.62 34.45
C ALA A 109 -14.38 9.59 33.72
N GLN A 110 -14.40 9.59 32.37
CA GLN A 110 -13.61 10.53 31.58
C GLN A 110 -13.95 11.99 31.92
N ARG A 111 -15.24 12.35 32.03
CA ARG A 111 -15.68 13.70 32.35
C ARG A 111 -15.21 14.14 33.75
N ILE A 112 -15.28 13.25 34.74
CA ILE A 112 -14.78 13.53 36.09
C ILE A 112 -13.28 13.85 36.03
N LYS A 113 -12.47 13.03 35.33
CA LYS A 113 -11.02 13.31 35.17
C LYS A 113 -10.77 14.65 34.47
N GLN A 114 -11.56 15.02 33.47
CA GLN A 114 -11.42 16.29 32.78
C GLN A 114 -11.66 17.50 33.70
N GLN A 115 -12.49 17.38 34.75
CA GLN A 115 -12.70 18.40 35.74
C GLN A 115 -11.53 18.53 36.73
N HIS A 116 -10.62 17.55 36.77
CA HIS A 116 -9.44 17.50 37.63
C HIS A 116 -8.16 17.42 36.81
N PRO A 117 -7.71 18.52 36.15
CA PRO A 117 -6.48 18.56 35.34
C PRO A 117 -5.22 18.14 36.10
N GLN A 118 -5.20 18.34 37.45
CA GLN A 118 -4.10 17.98 38.33
C GLN A 118 -3.91 16.48 38.51
N TRP A 119 -4.91 15.65 38.20
CA TRP A 119 -4.76 14.19 38.25
C TRP A 119 -3.93 13.69 37.06
N SER A 120 -3.23 12.59 37.26
CA SER A 120 -2.44 12.00 36.17
C SER A 120 -3.32 11.59 34.98
N ASP A 121 -2.88 11.92 33.77
CA ASP A 121 -3.56 11.48 32.55
C ASP A 121 -3.48 9.96 32.35
N SER A 122 -2.59 9.25 33.07
CA SER A 122 -2.54 7.80 33.06
C SER A 122 -3.86 7.12 33.49
N LEU A 123 -4.68 7.79 34.29
CA LEU A 123 -6.02 7.32 34.67
C LEU A 123 -6.97 7.17 33.48
N LEU A 124 -6.75 7.92 32.42
CA LEU A 124 -7.56 7.82 31.19
C LEU A 124 -7.24 6.59 30.34
N TYR A 125 -6.14 5.89 30.64
CA TYR A 125 -5.73 4.72 29.85
C TYR A 125 -6.80 3.61 29.87
N GLU A 126 -7.17 3.15 31.05
CA GLU A 126 -8.18 2.08 31.19
C GLU A 126 -9.55 2.54 30.68
N VAL A 127 -9.92 3.78 30.95
CA VAL A 127 -11.16 4.37 30.43
C VAL A 127 -11.18 4.33 28.91
N ALA A 128 -10.11 4.76 28.25
CA ALA A 128 -10.03 4.77 26.80
C ALA A 128 -10.01 3.35 26.21
N GLN A 129 -9.19 2.45 26.77
CA GLN A 129 -9.08 1.07 26.30
C GLN A 129 -10.42 0.34 26.38
N HIS A 130 -11.11 0.38 27.53
CA HIS A 130 -12.42 -0.25 27.69
C HIS A 130 -13.52 0.41 26.85
N THR A 131 -13.51 1.74 26.74
CA THR A 131 -14.46 2.44 25.84
C THR A 131 -14.29 2.00 24.40
N GLY A 132 -13.05 1.92 23.93
CA GLY A 132 -12.75 1.46 22.59
C GLY A 132 -13.17 0.02 22.32
N SER A 133 -12.88 -0.88 23.26
CA SER A 133 -13.33 -2.28 23.20
C SER A 133 -14.85 -2.40 23.17
N ALA A 134 -15.57 -1.64 24.00
CA ALA A 134 -17.03 -1.64 24.01
C ALA A 134 -17.64 -1.10 22.70
N TYR A 135 -17.05 -0.07 22.09
CA TYR A 135 -17.47 0.41 20.77
C TYR A 135 -17.21 -0.63 19.66
N TYR A 136 -16.09 -1.36 19.73
CA TYR A 136 -15.83 -2.47 18.82
C TYR A 136 -16.95 -3.51 18.84
N HIS A 137 -17.42 -3.90 20.02
CA HIS A 137 -18.53 -4.86 20.17
C HIS A 137 -19.86 -4.33 19.64
N LEU A 138 -20.03 -3.02 19.54
CA LEU A 138 -21.17 -2.38 18.87
C LEU A 138 -20.98 -2.19 17.36
N ASN A 139 -19.91 -2.70 16.76
CA ASN A 139 -19.50 -2.50 15.36
C ASN A 139 -19.29 -1.01 14.99
N ASN A 140 -19.05 -0.15 15.98
CA ASN A 140 -18.67 1.25 15.75
C ASN A 140 -17.15 1.36 15.71
N PHE A 141 -16.58 1.00 14.57
CA PHE A 141 -15.12 0.93 14.39
C PHE A 141 -14.43 2.31 14.47
N ASP A 142 -15.13 3.38 14.09
CA ASP A 142 -14.59 4.75 14.16
C ASP A 142 -14.36 5.17 15.61
N SER A 143 -15.39 5.01 16.45
CA SER A 143 -15.25 5.31 17.87
C SER A 143 -14.29 4.34 18.57
N ALA A 144 -14.31 3.06 18.20
CA ALA A 144 -13.38 2.07 18.71
C ALA A 144 -11.93 2.48 18.44
N SER A 145 -11.62 2.84 17.19
CA SER A 145 -10.28 3.28 16.80
C SER A 145 -9.85 4.55 17.55
N TYR A 146 -10.73 5.54 17.63
CA TYR A 146 -10.45 6.78 18.35
C TYR A 146 -9.98 6.53 19.78
N PHE A 147 -10.73 5.73 20.53
CA PHE A 147 -10.42 5.46 21.93
C PHE A 147 -9.22 4.52 22.11
N LEU A 148 -9.08 3.48 21.29
CA LEU A 148 -7.93 2.56 21.36
C LEU A 148 -6.61 3.26 20.99
N LEU A 149 -6.60 4.12 20.00
CA LEU A 149 -5.42 4.91 19.65
C LEU A 149 -5.09 5.96 20.73
N GLN A 150 -6.10 6.50 21.41
CA GLN A 150 -5.92 7.35 22.59
C GLN A 150 -5.24 6.57 23.73
N ALA A 151 -5.71 5.36 24.01
CA ALA A 151 -5.10 4.48 25.00
C ALA A 151 -3.66 4.13 24.62
N GLU A 152 -3.38 3.92 23.34
CA GLU A 152 -2.03 3.64 22.84
C GLU A 152 -1.08 4.84 23.06
N ALA A 153 -1.52 6.05 22.75
CA ALA A 153 -0.74 7.26 22.98
C ALA A 153 -0.42 7.45 24.49
N LEU A 154 -1.39 7.15 25.35
CA LEU A 154 -1.16 7.15 26.81
C LEU A 154 -0.16 6.07 27.24
N ALA A 155 -0.27 4.86 26.66
CA ALA A 155 0.66 3.76 26.94
C ALA A 155 2.10 4.04 26.50
N GLN A 156 2.31 4.92 25.52
CA GLN A 156 3.65 5.37 25.10
C GLN A 156 4.20 6.43 26.07
N ARG A 157 3.33 7.37 26.49
CA ARG A 157 3.71 8.48 27.38
C ARG A 157 4.05 8.01 28.81
N PHE A 158 3.38 6.97 29.29
CA PHE A 158 3.53 6.46 30.64
C PHE A 158 4.17 5.05 30.66
N THR A 159 5.32 4.90 31.31
CA THR A 159 6.06 3.63 31.34
C THR A 159 5.40 2.54 32.17
N ARG A 160 4.63 2.92 33.19
CA ARG A 160 3.96 2.00 34.15
C ARG A 160 2.46 1.90 33.87
N ILE A 161 2.11 1.38 32.68
CA ILE A 161 0.72 1.13 32.28
C ILE A 161 0.42 -0.37 32.49
N PRO A 162 -0.66 -0.73 33.20
CA PRO A 162 -1.09 -2.12 33.33
C PRO A 162 -1.65 -2.65 32.00
N GLU A 163 -1.64 -3.98 31.84
CA GLU A 163 -2.37 -4.72 30.80
C GLU A 163 -2.15 -4.21 29.34
N ARG A 164 -0.96 -3.75 29.03
CA ARG A 164 -0.63 -3.25 27.68
C ARG A 164 -0.86 -4.31 26.59
N GLU A 165 -0.69 -5.58 26.91
CA GLU A 165 -0.99 -6.71 26.01
C GLU A 165 -2.46 -6.80 25.63
N ARG A 166 -3.38 -6.35 26.49
CA ARG A 166 -4.82 -6.31 26.20
C ARG A 166 -5.12 -5.24 25.15
N LEU A 167 -4.58 -4.04 25.35
CA LEU A 167 -4.70 -2.97 24.36
C LEU A 167 -4.17 -3.41 22.98
N TYR A 168 -3.01 -4.07 22.96
CA TYR A 168 -2.43 -4.54 21.69
C TYR A 168 -3.25 -5.66 21.05
N ASN A 169 -3.86 -6.52 21.84
CA ASN A 169 -4.83 -7.47 21.32
C ASN A 169 -6.06 -6.77 20.72
N ASP A 170 -6.62 -5.78 21.38
CA ASP A 170 -7.80 -5.06 20.91
C ASP A 170 -7.50 -4.27 19.61
N LEU A 171 -6.33 -3.63 19.53
CA LEU A 171 -5.84 -3.01 18.30
C LEU A 171 -5.62 -4.05 17.19
N GLY A 172 -5.04 -5.20 17.51
CA GLY A 172 -4.90 -6.30 16.57
C GLY A 172 -6.22 -6.77 15.97
N VAL A 173 -7.25 -6.88 16.81
CA VAL A 173 -8.62 -7.23 16.38
C VAL A 173 -9.21 -6.14 15.47
N LEU A 174 -9.02 -4.88 15.82
CA LEU A 174 -9.49 -3.76 15.02
C LEU A 174 -8.87 -3.74 13.62
N TYR A 175 -7.55 -3.91 13.51
CA TYR A 175 -6.86 -4.01 12.24
C TYR A 175 -7.27 -5.25 11.43
N TYR A 176 -7.62 -6.35 12.11
CA TYR A 176 -8.15 -7.54 11.45
C TYR A 176 -9.48 -7.26 10.74
N GLU A 177 -10.40 -6.55 11.40
CA GLU A 177 -11.68 -6.17 10.79
C GLU A 177 -11.53 -5.16 9.65
N ASN A 178 -10.52 -4.30 9.72
CA ASN A 178 -10.18 -3.37 8.65
C ASN A 178 -9.53 -4.05 7.44
N GLY A 179 -9.07 -5.31 7.57
CA GLY A 179 -8.37 -6.04 6.51
C GLY A 179 -6.87 -5.81 6.45
N ASN A 180 -6.29 -4.98 7.33
CA ASN A 180 -4.85 -4.82 7.47
C ASN A 180 -4.28 -5.97 8.32
N TYR A 181 -4.26 -7.16 7.73
CA TYR A 181 -3.88 -8.39 8.41
C TYR A 181 -2.40 -8.41 8.84
N LEU A 182 -1.54 -7.68 8.13
CA LEU A 182 -0.12 -7.55 8.51
C LEU A 182 -0.02 -6.81 9.84
N GLN A 183 -0.61 -5.63 9.95
CA GLN A 183 -0.58 -4.84 11.17
C GLN A 183 -1.33 -5.53 12.33
N SER A 184 -2.43 -6.21 12.02
CA SER A 184 -3.14 -7.07 12.98
C SER A 184 -2.21 -8.11 13.59
N ARG A 185 -1.47 -8.85 12.76
CA ARG A 185 -0.49 -9.84 13.23
C ARG A 185 0.60 -9.20 14.09
N ASN A 186 1.08 -8.02 13.71
CA ASN A 186 2.12 -7.31 14.47
C ASN A 186 1.65 -6.99 15.89
N TYR A 187 0.46 -6.44 16.04
CA TYR A 187 -0.11 -6.15 17.36
C TYR A 187 -0.32 -7.41 18.19
N PHE A 188 -0.86 -8.50 17.63
CA PHE A 188 -0.99 -9.77 18.34
C PHE A 188 0.37 -10.35 18.73
N THR A 189 1.37 -10.25 17.87
CA THR A 189 2.74 -10.72 18.16
C THR A 189 3.37 -9.92 19.30
N GLN A 190 3.19 -8.60 19.32
CA GLN A 190 3.67 -7.75 20.42
C GLN A 190 2.91 -8.02 21.72
N ALA A 191 1.59 -8.25 21.67
CA ALA A 191 0.80 -8.66 22.84
C ALA A 191 1.35 -9.98 23.41
N LEU A 192 1.64 -10.97 22.54
CA LEU A 192 2.23 -12.25 22.92
C LEU A 192 3.62 -12.08 23.53
N ALA A 193 4.46 -11.22 22.97
CA ALA A 193 5.79 -10.92 23.49
C ALA A 193 5.75 -10.29 24.90
N ILE A 194 4.78 -9.41 25.17
CA ILE A 194 4.60 -8.77 26.48
C ILE A 194 4.14 -9.82 27.52
N ILE A 195 3.09 -10.59 27.22
CA ILE A 195 2.54 -11.56 28.19
C ILE A 195 3.56 -12.66 28.50
N ASN A 196 4.37 -13.05 27.51
CA ASN A 196 5.41 -14.05 27.70
C ASN A 196 6.56 -13.63 28.63
N LYS A 197 6.76 -12.34 28.85
CA LYS A 197 7.72 -11.79 29.81
C LYS A 197 7.18 -11.69 31.24
N LYS A 198 5.88 -11.89 31.47
CA LYS A 198 5.28 -11.81 32.80
C LYS A 198 5.65 -13.06 33.64
N PRO A 199 5.95 -12.90 34.94
CA PRO A 199 6.31 -14.02 35.82
C PRO A 199 5.15 -15.03 36.00
N ALA A 200 3.91 -14.51 36.12
CA ALA A 200 2.70 -15.32 36.17
C ALA A 200 1.92 -15.07 34.88
N LYS A 201 1.86 -16.08 34.02
CA LYS A 201 1.16 -16.04 32.73
C LYS A 201 -0.22 -16.66 32.89
N ASP A 202 -1.23 -15.96 32.43
CA ASP A 202 -2.52 -16.59 32.19
C ASP A 202 -2.46 -17.43 30.91
N ALA A 203 -2.43 -18.74 31.07
CA ALA A 203 -2.33 -19.69 29.96
C ALA A 203 -3.48 -19.53 28.96
N THR A 204 -4.69 -19.22 29.45
CA THR A 204 -5.87 -19.03 28.60
C THR A 204 -5.73 -17.77 27.74
N TRP A 205 -5.17 -16.72 28.30
CA TRP A 205 -4.94 -15.47 27.57
C TRP A 205 -3.83 -15.63 26.53
N VAL A 206 -2.72 -16.33 26.85
CA VAL A 206 -1.68 -16.66 25.88
C VAL A 206 -2.27 -17.41 24.69
N VAL A 207 -3.07 -18.45 24.94
CA VAL A 207 -3.74 -19.24 23.90
C VAL A 207 -4.67 -18.38 23.05
N ASN A 208 -5.38 -17.42 23.64
CA ASN A 208 -6.24 -16.52 22.89
C ASN A 208 -5.43 -15.64 21.93
N ILE A 209 -4.32 -15.07 22.37
CA ILE A 209 -3.45 -14.25 21.52
C ILE A 209 -2.79 -15.09 20.42
N GLU A 210 -2.28 -16.29 20.75
CA GLU A 210 -1.73 -17.21 19.74
C GLU A 210 -2.77 -17.59 18.67
N ASN A 211 -4.03 -17.84 19.08
CA ASN A 211 -5.13 -18.04 18.14
C ASN A 211 -5.34 -16.84 17.20
N ASN A 212 -5.23 -15.63 17.72
CA ASN A 212 -5.35 -14.41 16.93
C ASN A 212 -4.17 -14.21 15.97
N VAL A 213 -2.93 -14.52 16.40
CA VAL A 213 -1.75 -14.54 15.52
C VAL A 213 -1.99 -15.52 14.36
N ALA A 214 -2.48 -16.73 14.66
CA ALA A 214 -2.76 -17.72 13.63
C ALA A 214 -3.88 -17.28 12.68
N ALA A 215 -4.93 -16.62 13.20
CA ALA A 215 -6.02 -16.10 12.39
C ALA A 215 -5.54 -14.99 11.43
N ALA A 216 -4.66 -14.09 11.87
CA ALA A 216 -4.05 -13.08 11.01
C ALA A 216 -3.11 -13.72 9.96
N SER A 217 -2.31 -14.70 10.34
CA SER A 217 -1.44 -15.45 9.41
C SER A 217 -2.27 -16.20 8.34
N TYR A 218 -3.40 -16.80 8.72
CA TYR A 218 -4.35 -17.39 7.79
C TYR A 218 -4.85 -16.37 6.75
N LYS A 219 -5.20 -15.16 7.18
CA LYS A 219 -5.65 -14.10 6.27
C LYS A 219 -4.55 -13.57 5.33
N LEU A 220 -3.30 -13.68 5.74
CA LEU A 220 -2.13 -13.38 4.91
C LEU A 220 -1.76 -14.51 3.93
N GLY A 221 -2.55 -15.59 3.86
CA GLY A 221 -2.28 -16.74 3.00
C GLY A 221 -1.26 -17.74 3.56
N GLN A 222 -0.75 -17.53 4.76
CA GLN A 222 0.23 -18.37 5.45
C GLN A 222 -0.44 -19.57 6.14
N TYR A 223 -1.19 -20.36 5.34
CA TYR A 223 -2.08 -21.40 5.87
C TYR A 223 -1.36 -22.48 6.67
N GLN A 224 -0.19 -22.93 6.21
CA GLN A 224 0.58 -23.97 6.92
C GLN A 224 1.06 -23.48 8.28
N GLN A 225 1.52 -22.24 8.37
CA GLN A 225 1.93 -21.62 9.62
C GLN A 225 0.75 -21.48 10.59
N ALA A 226 -0.40 -21.03 10.12
CA ALA A 226 -1.62 -20.93 10.91
C ALA A 226 -2.05 -22.30 11.47
N ILE A 227 -2.06 -23.33 10.62
CA ILE A 227 -2.41 -24.70 11.02
C ILE A 227 -1.41 -25.24 12.08
N ALA A 228 -0.11 -24.95 11.94
CA ALA A 228 0.90 -25.38 12.91
C ALA A 228 0.61 -24.77 14.30
N ILE A 229 0.32 -23.47 14.36
CA ILE A 229 -0.03 -22.79 15.61
C ILE A 229 -1.33 -23.38 16.20
N TYR A 230 -2.39 -23.57 15.40
CA TYR A 230 -3.64 -24.16 15.87
C TYR A 230 -3.47 -25.58 16.43
N LYS A 231 -2.59 -26.41 15.82
CA LYS A 231 -2.27 -27.74 16.35
C LYS A 231 -1.59 -27.67 17.72
N THR A 232 -0.67 -26.74 17.91
CA THR A 232 -0.02 -26.49 19.20
C THR A 232 -1.03 -26.09 20.27
N ILE A 233 -1.92 -25.14 19.96
CA ILE A 233 -2.99 -24.68 20.88
C ILE A 233 -3.96 -25.82 21.21
N TYR A 234 -4.32 -26.63 20.23
CA TYR A 234 -5.25 -27.76 20.43
C TYR A 234 -4.73 -28.76 21.47
N SER A 235 -3.43 -28.99 21.55
CA SER A 235 -2.82 -29.86 22.56
C SER A 235 -3.07 -29.35 23.99
N GLN A 236 -3.33 -28.07 24.18
CA GLN A 236 -3.59 -27.44 25.48
C GLN A 236 -5.06 -27.52 25.91
N LYS A 237 -5.94 -28.10 25.10
CA LYS A 237 -7.38 -28.28 25.33
C LYS A 237 -8.19 -26.99 25.62
N ALA A 238 -7.62 -25.84 25.30
CA ALA A 238 -8.28 -24.54 25.45
C ALA A 238 -9.00 -24.14 24.16
N PHE A 239 -10.15 -23.47 24.25
CA PHE A 239 -10.93 -22.93 23.11
C PHE A 239 -11.15 -23.92 21.96
N THR A 240 -11.38 -25.19 22.25
CA THR A 240 -11.43 -26.26 21.23
C THR A 240 -12.39 -25.99 20.08
N SER A 241 -13.59 -25.50 20.34
CA SER A 241 -14.55 -25.18 19.29
C SER A 241 -14.08 -24.03 18.39
N GLN A 242 -13.43 -23.02 18.96
CA GLN A 242 -12.85 -21.91 18.16
C GLN A 242 -11.67 -22.40 17.30
N ILE A 243 -10.83 -23.26 17.85
CA ILE A 243 -9.70 -23.83 17.11
C ILE A 243 -10.22 -24.72 15.96
N PHE A 244 -11.23 -25.55 16.21
CA PHE A 244 -11.85 -26.35 15.16
C PHE A 244 -12.42 -25.50 14.03
N LEU A 245 -13.10 -24.41 14.38
CA LEU A 245 -13.59 -23.44 13.40
C LEU A 245 -12.43 -22.85 12.57
N ASN A 246 -11.38 -22.41 13.21
CA ASN A 246 -10.23 -21.79 12.53
C ASN A 246 -9.43 -22.80 11.68
N MET A 247 -9.26 -24.02 12.16
CA MET A 247 -8.69 -25.13 11.36
C MET A 247 -9.51 -25.36 10.09
N GLY A 248 -10.84 -25.45 10.23
CA GLY A 248 -11.74 -25.59 9.08
C GLY A 248 -11.60 -24.43 8.09
N LEU A 249 -11.51 -23.20 8.56
CA LEU A 249 -11.29 -22.02 7.71
C LEU A 249 -9.97 -22.10 6.93
N ALA A 250 -8.89 -22.51 7.59
CA ALA A 250 -7.59 -22.66 6.94
C ALA A 250 -7.61 -23.74 5.83
N TYR A 251 -8.18 -24.91 6.11
CA TYR A 251 -8.34 -25.96 5.10
C TYR A 251 -9.29 -25.56 3.95
N LYS A 252 -10.36 -24.82 4.25
CA LYS A 252 -11.27 -24.28 3.23
C LYS A 252 -10.53 -23.35 2.28
N ALA A 253 -9.68 -22.46 2.80
CA ALA A 253 -8.90 -21.54 1.98
C ALA A 253 -7.83 -22.22 1.10
N MET A 254 -7.35 -23.39 1.53
CA MET A 254 -6.45 -24.23 0.72
C MET A 254 -7.21 -25.05 -0.35
N GLY A 255 -8.54 -24.91 -0.46
CA GLY A 255 -9.37 -25.72 -1.34
C GLY A 255 -9.69 -27.14 -0.81
N ASN A 256 -9.23 -27.49 0.38
CA ASN A 256 -9.42 -28.81 0.99
C ASN A 256 -10.78 -28.87 1.71
N TYR A 257 -11.86 -28.75 0.95
CA TYR A 257 -13.22 -28.58 1.48
C TYR A 257 -13.70 -29.75 2.35
N GLN A 258 -13.34 -30.99 2.01
CA GLN A 258 -13.71 -32.17 2.80
C GLN A 258 -13.07 -32.15 4.21
N GLN A 259 -11.78 -31.78 4.26
CA GLN A 259 -11.10 -31.63 5.56
C GLN A 259 -11.68 -30.44 6.35
N ALA A 260 -12.03 -29.37 5.68
CA ALA A 260 -12.70 -28.23 6.30
C ALA A 260 -14.02 -28.65 6.96
N LEU A 261 -14.88 -29.38 6.25
CA LEU A 261 -16.14 -29.94 6.80
C LEU A 261 -15.87 -30.83 8.02
N GLY A 262 -14.86 -31.71 7.95
CA GLY A 262 -14.48 -32.56 9.07
C GLY A 262 -14.13 -31.77 10.34
N TRP A 263 -13.49 -30.61 10.20
CA TRP A 263 -13.18 -29.73 11.33
C TRP A 263 -14.41 -28.93 11.79
N PHE A 264 -15.22 -28.41 10.88
CA PHE A 264 -16.43 -27.65 11.22
C PHE A 264 -17.46 -28.52 11.99
N HIS A 265 -17.61 -29.79 11.65
CA HIS A 265 -18.51 -30.72 12.37
C HIS A 265 -18.06 -31.00 13.80
N ARG A 266 -16.83 -30.76 14.20
CA ARG A 266 -16.34 -30.86 15.58
C ARG A 266 -16.69 -29.64 16.44
N VAL A 267 -17.13 -28.54 15.82
CA VAL A 267 -17.48 -27.31 16.53
C VAL A 267 -18.80 -27.50 17.32
N ASN A 268 -18.80 -27.13 18.58
CA ASN A 268 -20.01 -27.09 19.36
C ASN A 268 -20.92 -25.95 18.86
N THR A 269 -22.02 -26.34 18.21
CA THR A 269 -22.95 -25.41 17.57
C THR A 269 -23.74 -24.56 18.55
N ASN A 270 -23.88 -25.00 19.81
CA ASN A 270 -24.56 -24.23 20.86
C ASN A 270 -23.72 -23.05 21.35
N THR A 271 -22.39 -23.23 21.38
CA THR A 271 -21.44 -22.17 21.78
C THR A 271 -21.01 -21.29 20.63
N LEU A 272 -20.88 -21.85 19.41
CA LEU A 272 -20.45 -21.15 18.22
C LEU A 272 -21.40 -21.39 17.02
N PRO A 273 -22.64 -20.89 17.06
CA PRO A 273 -23.63 -21.12 15.99
C PRO A 273 -23.18 -20.55 14.65
N ARG A 274 -22.23 -19.60 14.63
CA ARG A 274 -21.64 -19.06 13.39
C ARG A 274 -20.98 -20.10 12.50
N VAL A 275 -20.64 -21.30 13.02
CA VAL A 275 -20.12 -22.40 12.21
C VAL A 275 -21.11 -22.83 11.12
N PHE A 276 -22.42 -22.63 11.32
CA PHE A 276 -23.41 -22.91 10.27
C PHE A 276 -23.19 -22.07 9.02
N ASN A 277 -22.75 -20.81 9.15
CA ASN A 277 -22.38 -19.99 7.99
C ASN A 277 -21.22 -20.61 7.21
N GLU A 278 -20.22 -21.13 7.92
CA GLU A 278 -19.03 -21.71 7.30
C GLU A 278 -19.33 -23.07 6.66
N LEU A 279 -20.18 -23.89 7.29
CA LEU A 279 -20.70 -25.11 6.70
C LEU A 279 -21.50 -24.80 5.44
N ALA A 280 -22.42 -23.84 5.48
CA ALA A 280 -23.18 -23.40 4.33
C ALA A 280 -22.29 -22.98 3.18
N HIS A 281 -21.31 -22.10 3.44
CA HIS A 281 -20.42 -21.61 2.41
C HIS A 281 -19.50 -22.71 1.85
N THR A 282 -19.07 -23.67 2.68
CA THR A 282 -18.24 -24.78 2.21
C THR A 282 -19.06 -25.75 1.31
N HIS A 283 -20.31 -26.02 1.67
CA HIS A 283 -21.21 -26.79 0.80
C HIS A 283 -21.55 -26.04 -0.49
N LEU A 284 -21.66 -24.71 -0.44
CA LEU A 284 -21.83 -23.88 -1.64
C LEU A 284 -20.65 -24.04 -2.60
N LEU A 285 -19.42 -24.01 -2.09
CA LEU A 285 -18.19 -24.22 -2.88
C LEU A 285 -18.10 -25.64 -3.45
N LEU A 286 -18.68 -26.61 -2.79
CA LEU A 286 -18.82 -28.00 -3.25
C LEU A 286 -20.01 -28.22 -4.19
N GLN A 287 -20.77 -27.17 -4.49
CA GLN A 287 -21.99 -27.22 -5.32
C GLN A 287 -23.09 -28.16 -4.76
N HIS A 288 -23.25 -28.17 -3.44
CA HIS A 288 -24.29 -28.92 -2.72
C HIS A 288 -25.41 -27.98 -2.25
N PRO A 289 -26.39 -27.64 -3.10
CA PRO A 289 -27.39 -26.58 -2.81
C PRO A 289 -28.29 -26.91 -1.61
N ASP A 290 -28.70 -28.17 -1.46
CA ASP A 290 -29.60 -28.59 -0.39
C ASP A 290 -28.93 -28.48 0.99
N SER A 291 -27.66 -28.89 1.08
CA SER A 291 -26.85 -28.74 2.30
C SER A 291 -26.61 -27.28 2.62
N THR A 292 -26.37 -26.45 1.60
CA THR A 292 -26.19 -25.01 1.76
C THR A 292 -27.45 -24.38 2.37
N ASP A 293 -28.61 -24.64 1.80
CA ASP A 293 -29.90 -24.13 2.32
C ASP A 293 -30.18 -24.62 3.74
N TYR A 294 -29.92 -25.90 4.00
CA TYR A 294 -30.07 -26.47 5.34
C TYR A 294 -29.26 -25.72 6.39
N TYR A 295 -27.97 -25.47 6.15
CA TYR A 295 -27.14 -24.79 7.14
C TYR A 295 -27.45 -23.29 7.25
N LEU A 296 -27.85 -22.62 6.17
CA LEU A 296 -28.34 -21.24 6.21
C LEU A 296 -29.58 -21.14 7.11
N LYS A 297 -30.56 -22.05 6.97
CA LYS A 297 -31.74 -22.13 7.82
C LYS A 297 -31.37 -22.39 9.27
N ARG A 298 -30.38 -23.26 9.53
CA ARG A 298 -29.91 -23.56 10.90
C ARG A 298 -29.32 -22.32 11.57
N PHE A 299 -28.52 -21.53 10.82
CA PHE A 299 -28.01 -20.26 11.35
C PHE A 299 -29.13 -19.29 11.66
N ALA A 300 -30.08 -19.09 10.75
CA ALA A 300 -31.21 -18.20 10.96
C ALA A 300 -32.04 -18.57 12.20
N GLN A 301 -32.28 -19.88 12.44
CA GLN A 301 -32.99 -20.40 13.63
C GLN A 301 -32.20 -20.17 14.94
N SER A 302 -30.86 -20.34 14.88
CA SER A 302 -30.01 -20.15 16.07
C SER A 302 -29.83 -18.68 16.46
N ASN A 303 -30.04 -17.77 15.52
CA ASN A 303 -29.82 -16.32 15.63
C ASN A 303 -31.16 -15.56 15.76
N SER A 304 -32.16 -16.15 16.42
CA SER A 304 -33.48 -15.54 16.66
C SER A 304 -33.31 -14.19 17.40
N PRO A 305 -34.15 -13.15 17.10
CA PRO A 305 -34.01 -11.77 17.59
C PRO A 305 -33.90 -11.61 19.12
N ASN A 306 -34.30 -12.64 19.88
CA ASN A 306 -34.21 -12.62 21.34
C ASN A 306 -32.82 -13.04 21.90
N LYS A 307 -31.85 -13.45 21.06
CA LYS A 307 -30.57 -14.03 21.51
C LYS A 307 -29.30 -13.38 20.95
N ALA A 308 -29.36 -12.55 19.91
CA ALA A 308 -28.19 -11.91 19.34
C ALA A 308 -28.47 -10.44 18.99
N ALA A 309 -27.42 -9.61 19.04
CA ALA A 309 -27.52 -8.26 18.51
C ALA A 309 -27.90 -8.33 17.03
N PRO A 310 -28.97 -7.65 16.57
CA PRO A 310 -29.50 -7.78 15.22
C PRO A 310 -28.50 -7.36 14.12
N ASN A 311 -27.44 -6.63 14.44
CA ASN A 311 -26.42 -6.13 13.54
C ASN A 311 -25.04 -6.76 13.77
N SER A 312 -24.97 -8.04 14.17
CA SER A 312 -23.67 -8.69 14.33
C SER A 312 -23.01 -8.95 12.98
N THR A 313 -21.68 -8.91 12.94
CA THR A 313 -20.86 -9.29 11.77
C THR A 313 -21.29 -10.66 11.19
N TYR A 314 -21.69 -11.61 12.03
CA TYR A 314 -22.14 -12.94 11.60
C TYR A 314 -23.48 -12.92 10.89
N THR A 315 -24.37 -11.98 11.22
CA THR A 315 -25.62 -11.73 10.48
C THR A 315 -25.31 -11.17 9.09
N GLY A 316 -24.35 -10.26 8.98
CA GLY A 316 -23.86 -9.78 7.70
C GLY A 316 -23.28 -10.91 6.84
N MET A 317 -22.48 -11.80 7.42
CA MET A 317 -21.92 -12.97 6.73
C MET A 317 -23.03 -13.94 6.26
N TYR A 318 -24.04 -14.18 7.07
CA TYR A 318 -25.22 -14.96 6.67
C TYR A 318 -25.89 -14.38 5.43
N HIS A 319 -26.14 -13.07 5.41
CA HIS A 319 -26.75 -12.42 4.25
C HIS A 319 -25.84 -12.47 3.01
N LEU A 320 -24.53 -12.36 3.19
CA LEU A 320 -23.55 -12.47 2.11
C LEU A 320 -23.59 -13.88 1.48
N TYR A 321 -23.49 -14.94 2.28
CA TYR A 321 -23.49 -16.32 1.81
C TYR A 321 -24.86 -16.77 1.28
N ARG A 322 -25.92 -16.23 1.84
CA ARG A 322 -27.27 -16.44 1.28
C ARG A 322 -27.40 -15.77 -0.09
N GLY A 323 -26.80 -14.59 -0.27
CA GLY A 323 -26.71 -13.93 -1.57
C GLY A 323 -25.97 -14.82 -2.59
N ASP A 324 -24.81 -15.36 -2.22
CA ASP A 324 -24.06 -16.29 -3.07
C ASP A 324 -24.85 -17.54 -3.48
N TRP A 325 -25.55 -18.14 -2.51
CA TRP A 325 -26.39 -19.29 -2.77
C TRP A 325 -27.52 -18.96 -3.75
N LEU A 326 -28.20 -17.81 -3.56
CA LEU A 326 -29.27 -17.35 -4.46
C LEU A 326 -28.74 -17.05 -5.87
N ILE A 327 -27.52 -16.53 -6.00
CA ILE A 327 -26.85 -16.34 -7.31
C ILE A 327 -26.68 -17.69 -8.01
N GLN A 328 -26.22 -18.72 -7.31
CA GLN A 328 -26.09 -20.06 -7.88
C GLN A 328 -27.46 -20.65 -8.33
N GLN A 329 -28.53 -20.33 -7.59
CA GLN A 329 -29.91 -20.70 -7.95
C GLN A 329 -30.52 -19.80 -9.03
N GLN A 330 -29.76 -18.85 -9.60
CA GLN A 330 -30.20 -17.85 -10.57
C GLN A 330 -31.36 -16.96 -10.06
N GLN A 331 -31.54 -16.86 -8.76
CA GLN A 331 -32.53 -16.02 -8.10
C GLN A 331 -31.97 -14.63 -7.80
N TYR A 332 -31.62 -13.90 -8.85
CA TYR A 332 -30.82 -12.67 -8.76
C TYR A 332 -31.47 -11.54 -7.94
N ASP A 333 -32.80 -11.35 -8.07
CA ASP A 333 -33.53 -10.32 -7.31
C ASP A 333 -33.47 -10.58 -5.80
N ALA A 334 -33.71 -11.84 -5.40
CA ALA A 334 -33.59 -12.25 -4.01
C ALA A 334 -32.13 -12.17 -3.51
N ALA A 335 -31.16 -12.48 -4.36
CA ALA A 335 -29.74 -12.33 -4.07
C ALA A 335 -29.38 -10.87 -3.79
N LEU A 336 -29.81 -9.94 -4.64
CA LEU A 336 -29.58 -8.51 -4.46
C LEU A 336 -30.17 -7.96 -3.18
N GLN A 337 -31.38 -8.43 -2.79
CA GLN A 337 -31.97 -8.08 -1.50
C GLN A 337 -31.11 -8.59 -0.33
N SER A 338 -30.62 -9.83 -0.41
CA SER A 338 -29.75 -10.39 0.61
C SER A 338 -28.40 -9.65 0.71
N LEU A 339 -27.77 -9.34 -0.43
CA LEU A 339 -26.54 -8.57 -0.48
C LEU A 339 -26.73 -7.14 0.05
N GLN A 340 -27.89 -6.52 -0.20
CA GLN A 340 -28.21 -5.21 0.35
C GLN A 340 -28.31 -5.24 1.88
N GLN A 341 -28.90 -6.31 2.45
CA GLN A 341 -28.90 -6.49 3.91
C GLN A 341 -27.49 -6.68 4.47
N ALA A 342 -26.60 -7.43 3.77
CA ALA A 342 -25.21 -7.55 4.16
C ALA A 342 -24.51 -6.18 4.17
N ILE A 343 -24.72 -5.34 3.15
CA ILE A 343 -24.18 -3.97 3.06
C ILE A 343 -24.66 -3.12 4.23
N ILE A 344 -25.95 -3.17 4.56
CA ILE A 344 -26.54 -2.43 5.69
C ILE A 344 -25.84 -2.82 7.00
N VAL A 345 -25.70 -4.12 7.25
CA VAL A 345 -25.08 -4.64 8.48
C VAL A 345 -23.59 -4.24 8.56
N PHE A 346 -22.83 -4.39 7.48
CA PHE A 346 -21.39 -4.11 7.49
C PHE A 346 -21.05 -2.63 7.49
N SER A 347 -21.91 -1.75 6.98
CA SER A 347 -21.65 -0.31 6.92
C SER A 347 -21.88 0.40 8.26
N GLY A 348 -22.78 -0.13 9.11
CA GLY A 348 -23.12 0.45 10.41
C GLY A 348 -23.95 1.75 10.34
N HIS A 349 -23.82 2.54 9.29
CA HIS A 349 -24.51 3.83 9.15
C HIS A 349 -25.49 3.89 7.98
N PHE A 350 -25.25 3.10 6.94
CA PHE A 350 -26.09 3.03 5.76
C PHE A 350 -27.27 2.08 6.02
N ASN A 351 -28.48 2.54 5.82
CA ASN A 351 -29.73 1.78 6.12
C ASN A 351 -30.73 1.73 4.96
N ASN A 352 -30.34 2.13 3.76
CA ASN A 352 -31.23 2.14 2.60
C ASN A 352 -31.42 0.73 2.04
N THR A 353 -32.66 0.25 2.04
CA THR A 353 -33.04 -1.09 1.57
C THR A 353 -33.20 -1.20 0.04
N ASN A 354 -33.19 -0.08 -0.68
CA ASN A 354 -33.22 -0.11 -2.15
C ASN A 354 -31.94 -0.77 -2.68
N VAL A 355 -32.09 -1.88 -3.39
CA VAL A 355 -30.97 -2.64 -3.95
C VAL A 355 -30.07 -1.84 -4.92
N ARG A 356 -30.57 -0.74 -5.50
CA ARG A 356 -29.78 0.14 -6.36
C ARG A 356 -29.00 1.18 -5.58
N ALA A 357 -29.30 1.41 -4.31
CA ALA A 357 -28.59 2.37 -3.48
C ALA A 357 -27.29 1.81 -2.93
N ASN A 358 -26.25 2.64 -2.88
CA ASN A 358 -24.94 2.30 -2.35
C ASN A 358 -24.47 3.34 -1.32
N PRO A 359 -23.62 2.99 -0.35
CA PRO A 359 -22.90 3.98 0.46
C PRO A 359 -22.06 4.89 -0.45
N ALA A 360 -22.17 6.20 -0.27
CA ALA A 360 -21.47 7.18 -1.10
C ALA A 360 -20.23 7.78 -0.42
N GLN A 361 -20.19 7.77 0.90
CA GLN A 361 -19.12 8.35 1.71
C GLN A 361 -18.65 7.35 2.75
N PHE A 362 -17.34 7.31 2.91
CA PHE A 362 -16.66 6.51 3.93
C PHE A 362 -15.84 7.49 4.78
N THR A 363 -16.10 7.47 6.08
CA THR A 363 -15.50 8.38 7.06
C THR A 363 -14.89 7.59 8.19
N GLY A 364 -14.05 8.25 8.99
CA GLY A 364 -13.38 7.62 10.12
C GLY A 364 -12.02 7.04 9.74
N THR A 365 -11.44 6.29 10.66
CA THR A 365 -10.10 5.69 10.48
C THR A 365 -10.19 4.24 10.03
N PHE A 366 -11.27 3.55 10.43
CA PHE A 366 -11.45 2.12 10.19
C PHE A 366 -12.86 1.82 9.67
N THR A 367 -12.93 0.95 8.68
CA THR A 367 -14.20 0.43 8.16
C THR A 367 -14.05 -1.05 7.84
N SER A 368 -15.15 -1.78 7.85
CA SER A 368 -15.11 -3.23 7.64
C SER A 368 -14.76 -3.59 6.20
N TYR A 369 -13.72 -4.38 6.00
CA TYR A 369 -13.37 -4.92 4.68
C TYR A 369 -14.49 -5.81 4.09
N ARG A 370 -15.33 -6.44 4.93
CA ARG A 370 -16.45 -7.26 4.46
C ARG A 370 -17.52 -6.48 3.70
N LEU A 371 -17.60 -5.17 3.95
CA LEU A 371 -18.46 -4.28 3.16
C LEU A 371 -18.02 -4.24 1.69
N PHE A 372 -16.69 -4.26 1.44
CA PHE A 372 -16.17 -4.34 0.08
C PHE A 372 -16.63 -5.63 -0.61
N ASP A 373 -16.54 -6.79 0.05
CA ASP A 373 -16.98 -8.07 -0.52
C ASP A 373 -18.46 -8.03 -0.91
N ALA A 374 -19.31 -7.48 -0.04
CA ALA A 374 -20.75 -7.37 -0.29
C ALA A 374 -21.05 -6.43 -1.49
N LEU A 375 -20.38 -5.29 -1.57
CA LEU A 375 -20.51 -4.35 -2.69
C LEU A 375 -20.02 -4.99 -4.00
N PHE A 376 -18.85 -5.64 -3.98
CA PHE A 376 -18.30 -6.28 -5.16
C PHE A 376 -19.25 -7.38 -5.70
N LYS A 377 -19.76 -8.25 -4.83
CA LYS A 377 -20.73 -9.30 -5.21
C LYS A 377 -22.04 -8.72 -5.74
N LYS A 378 -22.55 -7.65 -5.13
CA LYS A 378 -23.74 -6.96 -5.63
C LYS A 378 -23.51 -6.40 -7.03
N ALA A 379 -22.34 -5.78 -7.30
CA ALA A 379 -22.00 -5.25 -8.61
C ALA A 379 -21.91 -6.35 -9.66
N THR A 380 -21.24 -7.46 -9.36
CA THR A 380 -21.14 -8.63 -10.27
C THR A 380 -22.50 -9.28 -10.51
N THR A 381 -23.41 -9.26 -9.55
CA THR A 381 -24.78 -9.76 -9.72
C THR A 381 -25.57 -8.91 -10.71
N PHE A 382 -25.47 -7.59 -10.63
CA PHE A 382 -26.06 -6.70 -11.63
C PHE A 382 -25.44 -6.87 -13.02
N GLU A 383 -24.16 -7.09 -13.12
CA GLU A 383 -23.49 -7.42 -14.40
C GLU A 383 -24.01 -8.73 -14.98
N THR A 384 -24.25 -9.75 -14.14
CA THR A 384 -24.84 -11.02 -14.56
C THR A 384 -26.29 -10.84 -15.01
N LEU A 385 -27.09 -10.04 -14.30
CA LEU A 385 -28.44 -9.68 -14.72
C LEU A 385 -28.46 -8.97 -16.08
N TYR A 386 -27.50 -8.09 -16.35
CA TYR A 386 -27.37 -7.48 -17.67
C TYR A 386 -27.16 -8.52 -18.77
N LYS A 387 -26.32 -9.53 -18.53
CA LYS A 387 -26.07 -10.59 -19.53
C LYS A 387 -27.33 -11.39 -19.88
N THR A 388 -28.29 -11.50 -18.96
CA THR A 388 -29.54 -12.24 -19.16
C THR A 388 -30.69 -11.37 -19.66
N THR A 389 -30.76 -10.12 -19.18
CA THR A 389 -31.90 -9.22 -19.45
C THR A 389 -31.63 -8.17 -20.51
N HIS A 390 -30.36 -7.94 -20.83
CA HIS A 390 -29.85 -6.84 -21.67
C HIS A 390 -30.35 -5.44 -21.25
N SER A 391 -30.78 -5.30 -19.99
CA SER A 391 -31.25 -4.04 -19.44
C SER A 391 -30.09 -3.11 -19.10
N GLU A 392 -29.92 -2.02 -19.83
CA GLU A 392 -28.90 -0.99 -19.59
C GLU A 392 -28.91 -0.49 -18.13
N ALA A 393 -30.09 -0.41 -17.51
CA ALA A 393 -30.23 0.02 -16.13
C ALA A 393 -29.48 -0.91 -15.14
N HIS A 394 -29.38 -2.20 -15.43
CA HIS A 394 -28.58 -3.13 -14.62
C HIS A 394 -27.08 -2.86 -14.80
N LEU A 395 -26.64 -2.62 -16.03
CA LEU A 395 -25.25 -2.30 -16.31
C LEU A 395 -24.81 -0.98 -15.65
N GLN A 396 -25.67 0.06 -15.71
CA GLN A 396 -25.42 1.33 -15.01
C GLN A 396 -25.35 1.12 -13.49
N THR A 397 -26.28 0.35 -12.92
CA THR A 397 -26.27 0.07 -11.47
C THR A 397 -25.04 -0.75 -11.05
N ALA A 398 -24.58 -1.67 -11.91
CA ALA A 398 -23.32 -2.37 -11.70
C ALA A 398 -22.14 -1.38 -11.62
N LEU A 399 -22.04 -0.44 -12.55
CA LEU A 399 -21.01 0.60 -12.56
C LEU A 399 -21.05 1.48 -11.31
N ASP A 400 -22.22 1.92 -10.89
CA ASP A 400 -22.42 2.74 -9.70
C ASP A 400 -22.00 1.98 -8.42
N THR A 401 -22.26 0.66 -8.39
CA THR A 401 -21.88 -0.19 -7.28
C THR A 401 -20.37 -0.47 -7.28
N TYR A 402 -19.74 -0.69 -8.44
CA TYR A 402 -18.30 -0.78 -8.55
C TYR A 402 -17.62 0.52 -8.13
N ASN A 403 -18.17 1.68 -8.48
CA ASN A 403 -17.66 2.97 -8.03
C ASN A 403 -17.65 3.09 -6.50
N SER A 404 -18.73 2.66 -5.84
CA SER A 404 -18.80 2.63 -4.38
C SER A 404 -17.77 1.64 -3.78
N ALA A 405 -17.64 0.44 -4.34
CA ALA A 405 -16.64 -0.54 -3.91
C ALA A 405 -15.20 -0.02 -4.07
N ILE A 406 -14.88 0.63 -5.20
CA ILE A 406 -13.58 1.25 -5.45
C ILE A 406 -13.32 2.40 -4.47
N ALA A 407 -14.32 3.24 -4.20
CA ALA A 407 -14.19 4.33 -3.24
C ALA A 407 -13.86 3.80 -1.83
N LEU A 408 -14.55 2.72 -1.40
CA LEU A 408 -14.28 2.04 -0.15
C LEU A 408 -12.88 1.44 -0.12
N LEU A 409 -12.48 0.72 -1.17
CA LEU A 409 -11.16 0.10 -1.25
C LEU A 409 -10.04 1.13 -1.16
N ARG A 410 -10.20 2.27 -1.82
CA ARG A 410 -9.27 3.40 -1.76
C ARG A 410 -9.20 4.01 -0.37
N PHE A 411 -10.35 4.14 0.29
CA PHE A 411 -10.40 4.62 1.68
C PHE A 411 -9.63 3.67 2.61
N ILE A 412 -9.85 2.36 2.49
CA ILE A 412 -9.13 1.33 3.26
C ILE A 412 -7.63 1.38 2.95
N GLU A 413 -7.22 1.43 1.67
CA GLU A 413 -5.80 1.53 1.26
C GLU A 413 -5.07 2.69 1.95
N LYS A 414 -5.71 3.85 2.03
CA LYS A 414 -5.13 5.04 2.66
C LYS A 414 -5.03 4.95 4.19
N SER A 415 -5.83 4.11 4.80
CA SER A 415 -5.74 3.84 6.24
C SER A 415 -4.59 2.90 6.60
N TYR A 416 -3.96 2.24 5.61
CA TYR A 416 -2.85 1.33 5.84
C TYR A 416 -1.53 2.10 5.97
N ASP A 417 -0.69 1.68 6.90
CA ASP A 417 0.52 2.39 7.30
C ASP A 417 1.75 1.97 6.48
N THR A 418 1.78 0.73 5.98
CA THR A 418 2.90 0.18 5.23
C THR A 418 2.55 -0.05 3.76
N ASP A 419 3.53 0.14 2.88
CA ASP A 419 3.35 -0.12 1.45
C ASP A 419 3.13 -1.61 1.18
N GLU A 420 3.74 -2.51 1.97
CA GLU A 420 3.53 -3.97 1.90
C GLU A 420 2.05 -4.32 2.11
N ALA A 421 1.40 -3.74 3.12
CA ALA A 421 -0.03 -3.94 3.37
C ALA A 421 -0.91 -3.39 2.24
N LYS A 422 -0.57 -2.21 1.69
CA LYS A 422 -1.26 -1.61 0.54
C LYS A 422 -1.13 -2.48 -0.70
N LEU A 423 0.07 -3.00 -0.98
CA LEU A 423 0.32 -3.91 -2.11
C LEU A 423 -0.44 -5.23 -1.96
N PHE A 424 -0.48 -5.79 -0.75
CA PHE A 424 -1.28 -6.99 -0.46
C PHE A 424 -2.77 -6.76 -0.73
N LEU A 425 -3.32 -5.63 -0.26
CA LEU A 425 -4.72 -5.25 -0.51
C LEU A 425 -5.01 -5.16 -2.02
N LYS A 426 -4.12 -4.52 -2.77
CA LYS A 426 -4.28 -4.33 -4.22
C LYS A 426 -4.21 -5.63 -5.00
N ASN A 427 -3.26 -6.48 -4.71
CA ASN A 427 -3.12 -7.78 -5.38
C ASN A 427 -4.39 -8.63 -5.27
N ASN A 428 -5.04 -8.58 -4.10
CA ASN A 428 -6.24 -9.37 -3.85
C ASN A 428 -7.52 -8.75 -4.43
N ASN A 429 -7.52 -7.47 -4.82
CA ASN A 429 -8.74 -6.75 -5.16
C ASN A 429 -8.71 -6.05 -6.53
N GLN A 430 -7.73 -6.34 -7.39
CA GLN A 430 -7.63 -5.72 -8.71
C GLN A 430 -8.86 -5.93 -9.61
N GLN A 431 -9.57 -7.05 -9.41
CA GLN A 431 -10.70 -7.43 -10.25
C GLN A 431 -11.84 -6.40 -10.23
N VAL A 432 -12.00 -5.65 -9.13
CA VAL A 432 -13.03 -4.60 -9.06
C VAL A 432 -12.78 -3.50 -10.10
N TYR A 433 -11.52 -3.13 -10.32
CA TYR A 433 -11.16 -2.14 -11.34
C TYR A 433 -11.30 -2.71 -12.75
N GLN A 434 -10.88 -3.97 -12.97
CA GLN A 434 -11.01 -4.64 -14.26
C GLN A 434 -12.46 -4.77 -14.70
N ASN A 435 -13.35 -5.16 -13.78
CA ASN A 435 -14.78 -5.26 -14.05
C ASN A 435 -15.39 -3.88 -14.30
N ALA A 436 -15.04 -2.86 -13.50
CA ALA A 436 -15.52 -1.50 -13.69
C ALA A 436 -15.12 -0.92 -15.06
N VAL A 437 -13.86 -1.14 -15.51
CA VAL A 437 -13.39 -0.75 -16.84
C VAL A 437 -14.18 -1.49 -17.91
N THR A 438 -14.39 -2.79 -17.76
CA THR A 438 -15.16 -3.61 -18.71
C THR A 438 -16.60 -3.08 -18.84
N VAL A 439 -17.27 -2.80 -17.73
CA VAL A 439 -18.64 -2.25 -17.71
C VAL A 439 -18.69 -0.86 -18.35
N CYS A 440 -17.71 0.01 -18.05
CA CYS A 440 -17.61 1.32 -18.72
C CYS A 440 -17.50 1.19 -20.23
N LEU A 441 -16.69 0.23 -20.73
CA LEU A 441 -16.52 0.04 -22.17
C LEU A 441 -17.73 -0.62 -22.83
N GLN A 442 -18.47 -1.46 -22.12
CA GLN A 442 -19.77 -1.96 -22.58
C GLN A 442 -20.79 -0.82 -22.72
N LEU A 443 -20.87 0.08 -21.72
CA LEU A 443 -21.71 1.27 -21.78
C LEU A 443 -21.25 2.24 -22.90
N HIS A 444 -19.94 2.34 -23.13
CA HIS A 444 -19.40 3.13 -24.24
C HIS A 444 -19.85 2.58 -25.60
N ALA A 445 -19.88 1.25 -25.77
CA ALA A 445 -20.35 0.63 -27.00
C ALA A 445 -21.84 0.92 -27.27
N LEU A 446 -22.66 1.05 -26.20
CA LEU A 446 -24.05 1.44 -26.30
C LEU A 446 -24.21 2.95 -26.52
N HIS A 447 -23.35 3.76 -25.92
CA HIS A 447 -23.41 5.23 -25.91
C HIS A 447 -22.05 5.87 -26.12
N PRO A 448 -21.51 5.93 -27.34
CA PRO A 448 -20.14 6.41 -27.59
C PRO A 448 -19.86 7.85 -27.13
N ASN A 449 -20.92 8.67 -27.06
CA ASN A 449 -20.79 10.11 -26.75
C ASN A 449 -21.02 10.48 -25.27
N LYS A 450 -21.35 9.50 -24.39
CA LYS A 450 -21.64 9.77 -22.96
C LYS A 450 -20.39 9.79 -22.04
N GLY A 451 -19.17 9.74 -22.60
CA GLY A 451 -17.94 9.85 -21.81
C GLY A 451 -17.54 8.60 -21.04
N TYR A 452 -18.14 7.45 -21.30
CA TYR A 452 -17.80 6.19 -20.62
C TYR A 452 -16.38 5.69 -20.91
N ALA A 453 -15.85 5.94 -22.13
CA ALA A 453 -14.46 5.60 -22.44
C ALA A 453 -13.47 6.42 -21.60
N GLN A 454 -13.76 7.72 -21.39
CA GLN A 454 -12.96 8.58 -20.50
C GLN A 454 -13.06 8.10 -19.05
N GLN A 455 -14.24 7.65 -18.63
CA GLN A 455 -14.42 7.07 -17.29
C GLN A 455 -13.64 5.75 -17.14
N ALA A 456 -13.64 4.87 -18.16
CA ALA A 456 -12.82 3.67 -18.19
C ALA A 456 -11.33 3.97 -18.03
N PHE A 457 -10.82 4.98 -18.76
CA PHE A 457 -9.44 5.45 -18.61
C PHE A 457 -9.14 5.91 -17.18
N VAL A 458 -9.98 6.74 -16.60
CA VAL A 458 -9.80 7.22 -15.21
C VAL A 458 -9.79 6.05 -14.23
N MET A 459 -10.64 5.03 -14.43
CA MET A 459 -10.65 3.84 -13.58
C MET A 459 -9.39 3.00 -13.73
N ALA A 460 -8.91 2.80 -14.95
CA ALA A 460 -7.66 2.11 -15.22
C ALA A 460 -6.47 2.83 -14.54
N GLU A 461 -6.40 4.16 -14.69
CA GLU A 461 -5.33 4.97 -14.10
C GLU A 461 -5.42 5.08 -12.56
N ARG A 462 -6.60 4.96 -11.96
CA ARG A 462 -6.76 4.83 -10.50
C ARG A 462 -6.09 3.59 -9.95
N ASN A 463 -6.04 2.53 -10.73
CA ASN A 463 -5.42 1.29 -10.32
C ASN A 463 -3.90 1.29 -10.51
N LYS A 464 -3.36 2.07 -11.47
CA LYS A 464 -1.93 2.03 -11.83
C LYS A 464 -1.05 2.79 -10.86
N ALA A 465 0.00 2.12 -10.38
CA ALA A 465 1.08 2.68 -9.55
C ALA A 465 0.57 3.58 -8.40
N SER A 466 -0.56 3.21 -7.77
CA SER A 466 -1.21 4.07 -6.79
C SER A 466 -0.46 4.12 -5.48
N VAL A 467 0.13 3.00 -5.04
CA VAL A 467 0.94 2.94 -3.82
C VAL A 467 2.20 3.78 -3.99
N MET A 468 2.87 3.62 -5.14
CA MET A 468 4.05 4.42 -5.48
C MET A 468 3.72 5.93 -5.52
N TYR A 469 2.65 6.31 -6.21
CA TYR A 469 2.25 7.71 -6.32
C TYR A 469 1.93 8.33 -4.95
N SER A 470 1.20 7.60 -4.10
CA SER A 470 0.91 8.02 -2.73
C SER A 470 2.19 8.24 -1.94
N GLY A 471 3.14 7.29 -1.99
CA GLY A 471 4.43 7.40 -1.31
C GLY A 471 5.25 8.61 -1.75
N VAL A 472 5.34 8.86 -3.05
CA VAL A 472 6.03 10.05 -3.61
C VAL A 472 5.35 11.35 -3.18
N THR A 473 4.02 11.39 -3.22
CA THR A 473 3.25 12.60 -2.90
C THR A 473 3.30 12.90 -1.41
N GLU A 474 3.19 11.89 -0.55
CA GLU A 474 3.28 12.05 0.91
C GLU A 474 4.64 12.59 1.36
N LYS A 475 5.74 12.29 0.63
CA LYS A 475 7.06 12.92 0.89
C LYS A 475 6.99 14.45 0.74
N GLY A 476 6.27 14.94 -0.26
CA GLY A 476 6.04 16.39 -0.44
C GLY A 476 5.24 17.02 0.70
N PHE A 477 4.25 16.29 1.24
CA PHE A 477 3.41 16.79 2.34
C PHE A 477 4.20 17.02 3.64
N ARG A 478 5.31 16.32 3.85
CA ARG A 478 6.18 16.51 5.04
C ARG A 478 6.88 17.85 5.08
N LYS A 479 6.88 18.61 3.99
CA LYS A 479 7.44 19.97 3.90
C LYS A 479 6.40 21.06 4.14
N LEU A 480 5.15 20.69 4.43
CA LEU A 480 4.07 21.64 4.65
C LEU A 480 4.25 22.40 5.97
N PRO A 481 3.79 23.67 6.03
CA PRO A 481 3.79 24.43 7.27
C PRO A 481 2.99 23.73 8.37
N GLY A 482 3.53 23.73 9.59
CA GLY A 482 2.86 23.12 10.76
C GLY A 482 3.05 21.61 10.89
N ILE A 483 3.85 20.97 10.03
CA ILE A 483 4.28 19.59 10.24
C ILE A 483 5.49 19.58 11.17
N ASP A 484 5.43 18.73 12.20
CA ASP A 484 6.53 18.54 13.14
C ASP A 484 7.72 17.84 12.48
N ALA A 485 8.86 18.55 12.40
CA ALA A 485 10.09 18.03 11.83
C ALA A 485 10.64 16.82 12.63
N GLY A 486 10.36 16.75 13.93
CA GLY A 486 10.72 15.62 14.79
C GLY A 486 9.99 14.33 14.36
N LEU A 487 8.69 14.41 14.09
CA LEU A 487 7.91 13.26 13.58
C LEU A 487 8.40 12.81 12.21
N VAL A 488 8.75 13.74 11.31
CA VAL A 488 9.30 13.42 9.98
C VAL A 488 10.64 12.71 10.10
N GLN A 489 11.51 13.17 11.00
CA GLN A 489 12.80 12.51 11.23
C GLN A 489 12.62 11.12 11.89
N GLN A 490 11.68 11.00 12.82
CA GLN A 490 11.36 9.71 13.45
C GLN A 490 10.82 8.71 12.43
N GLU A 491 9.90 9.12 11.55
CA GLU A 491 9.41 8.26 10.45
C GLU A 491 10.55 7.77 9.56
N ARG A 492 11.48 8.64 9.19
CA ARG A 492 12.65 8.29 8.39
C ARG A 492 13.54 7.25 9.07
N ASN A 493 13.82 7.46 10.36
CA ASN A 493 14.63 6.52 11.15
C ASN A 493 13.97 5.14 11.26
N ILE A 494 12.65 5.10 11.47
CA ILE A 494 11.88 3.86 11.55
C ILE A 494 11.93 3.11 10.21
N LYS A 495 11.69 3.80 9.10
CA LYS A 495 11.76 3.20 7.76
C LYS A 495 13.16 2.66 7.44
N TYR A 496 14.21 3.37 7.83
CA TYR A 496 15.59 2.88 7.70
C TYR A 496 15.83 1.59 8.50
N ASN A 497 15.34 1.52 9.76
CA ASN A 497 15.47 0.32 10.57
C ASN A 497 14.66 -0.85 10.00
N LEU A 498 13.46 -0.59 9.49
CA LEU A 498 12.63 -1.61 8.82
C LEU A 498 13.35 -2.21 7.61
N ALA A 499 13.95 -1.37 6.76
CA ALA A 499 14.73 -1.82 5.62
C ALA A 499 15.89 -2.74 6.06
N ARG A 500 16.66 -2.32 7.07
CA ARG A 500 17.76 -3.13 7.62
C ARG A 500 17.29 -4.46 8.20
N LEU A 501 16.17 -4.48 8.90
CA LEU A 501 15.61 -5.72 9.47
C LEU A 501 15.12 -6.67 8.38
N SER A 502 14.47 -6.16 7.32
CA SER A 502 14.06 -6.97 6.18
C SER A 502 15.27 -7.64 5.51
N ILE A 503 16.34 -6.89 5.23
CA ILE A 503 17.57 -7.40 4.64
C ILE A 503 18.21 -8.49 5.54
N ARG A 504 18.31 -8.23 6.86
CA ARG A 504 18.86 -9.20 7.81
C ARG A 504 18.02 -10.47 7.90
N SER A 505 16.71 -10.34 7.83
CA SER A 505 15.79 -11.49 7.86
C SER A 505 15.99 -12.39 6.64
N ASP A 506 16.18 -11.81 5.45
CA ASP A 506 16.39 -12.57 4.21
C ASP A 506 17.73 -13.33 4.20
N GLN A 507 18.73 -12.82 4.93
CA GLN A 507 20.06 -13.43 5.01
C GLN A 507 20.21 -14.43 6.16
N THR A 508 19.24 -14.54 7.05
CA THR A 508 19.29 -15.37 8.25
C THR A 508 18.58 -16.70 8.00
N GLN A 509 19.27 -17.81 8.24
CA GLN A 509 18.71 -19.16 8.20
C GLN A 509 18.36 -19.71 9.60
N ASP A 510 18.82 -19.06 10.66
CA ASP A 510 18.53 -19.47 12.04
C ASP A 510 17.09 -19.09 12.42
N SER A 511 16.28 -20.10 12.72
CA SER A 511 14.88 -19.95 13.10
C SER A 511 14.65 -19.09 14.36
N ALA A 512 15.54 -19.14 15.33
CA ALA A 512 15.42 -18.35 16.56
C ALA A 512 15.74 -16.87 16.29
N ALA A 513 16.77 -16.62 15.49
CA ALA A 513 17.09 -15.27 15.03
C ALA A 513 15.99 -14.68 14.15
N LEU A 514 15.36 -15.46 13.26
CA LEU A 514 14.21 -15.03 12.45
C LEU A 514 13.03 -14.61 13.32
N VAL A 515 12.71 -15.35 14.38
CA VAL A 515 11.64 -14.96 15.32
C VAL A 515 11.97 -13.63 16.02
N THR A 516 13.22 -13.44 16.42
CA THR A 516 13.66 -12.18 17.04
C THR A 516 13.54 -11.00 16.07
N LEU A 517 14.04 -11.15 14.84
CA LEU A 517 13.95 -10.15 13.79
C LEU A 517 12.49 -9.80 13.42
N ALA A 518 11.62 -10.82 13.35
CA ALA A 518 10.19 -10.61 13.10
C ALA A 518 9.52 -9.81 14.22
N ASN A 519 9.87 -10.05 15.50
CA ASN A 519 9.37 -9.29 16.63
C ASN A 519 9.86 -7.83 16.61
N GLU A 520 11.14 -7.61 16.27
CA GLU A 520 11.68 -6.25 16.11
C GLU A 520 11.00 -5.51 14.95
N LYS A 521 10.84 -6.18 13.81
CA LYS A 521 10.14 -5.62 12.64
C LYS A 521 8.70 -5.21 13.00
N ALA A 522 7.96 -6.09 13.65
CA ALA A 522 6.60 -5.80 14.10
C ALA A 522 6.55 -4.57 15.03
N GLY A 523 7.53 -4.43 15.93
CA GLY A 523 7.65 -3.26 16.80
C GLY A 523 7.87 -1.95 16.03
N PHE A 524 8.73 -1.94 15.04
CA PHE A 524 8.95 -0.75 14.19
C PHE A 524 7.77 -0.45 13.27
N GLU A 525 7.07 -1.45 12.76
CA GLU A 525 5.85 -1.23 11.95
C GLU A 525 4.72 -0.61 12.78
N ILE A 526 4.58 -1.00 14.05
CA ILE A 526 3.67 -0.35 14.99
C ILE A 526 4.10 1.10 15.23
N GLN A 527 5.38 1.36 15.48
CA GLN A 527 5.88 2.73 15.66
C GLN A 527 5.67 3.59 14.41
N LEU A 528 5.81 3.00 13.21
CA LEU A 528 5.52 3.70 11.96
C LEU A 528 4.06 4.15 11.89
N ALA A 529 3.13 3.25 12.23
CA ALA A 529 1.71 3.56 12.28
C ALA A 529 1.43 4.72 13.25
N GLN A 530 2.03 4.67 14.45
CA GLN A 530 1.88 5.72 15.48
C GLN A 530 2.36 7.09 14.99
N VAL A 531 3.53 7.16 14.35
CA VAL A 531 4.06 8.41 13.79
C VAL A 531 3.17 8.91 12.65
N GLN A 532 2.69 8.03 11.79
CA GLN A 532 1.78 8.42 10.71
C GLN A 532 0.43 8.91 11.23
N HIS A 533 -0.11 8.30 12.28
CA HIS A 533 -1.32 8.82 12.94
C HIS A 533 -1.09 10.21 13.56
N ALA A 534 0.08 10.44 14.17
CA ALA A 534 0.43 11.76 14.68
C ALA A 534 0.54 12.82 13.58
N LEU A 535 1.13 12.48 12.42
CA LEU A 535 1.19 13.36 11.24
C LEU A 535 -0.21 13.68 10.70
N GLN A 536 -1.13 12.73 10.73
CA GLN A 536 -2.52 12.91 10.28
C GLN A 536 -3.36 13.82 11.20
N GLN A 537 -2.89 14.17 12.38
CA GLN A 537 -3.55 15.19 13.22
C GLN A 537 -3.46 16.58 12.59
N ASN A 538 -2.50 16.83 11.69
CA ASN A 538 -2.48 18.02 10.88
C ASN A 538 -3.59 17.96 9.82
N SER A 539 -4.55 18.91 9.89
CA SER A 539 -5.74 18.91 9.04
C SER A 539 -5.41 19.03 7.55
N LEU A 540 -4.40 19.82 7.18
CA LEU A 540 -3.97 19.97 5.79
C LEU A 540 -3.32 18.68 5.27
N TYR A 541 -2.47 18.04 6.06
CA TYR A 541 -1.88 16.74 5.73
C TYR A 541 -2.98 15.69 5.51
N TYR A 542 -3.95 15.61 6.44
CA TYR A 542 -5.09 14.70 6.34
C TYR A 542 -5.89 14.94 5.05
N GLN A 543 -6.26 16.19 4.77
CA GLN A 543 -7.00 16.54 3.56
C GLN A 543 -6.24 16.12 2.30
N LEU A 544 -4.96 16.45 2.18
CA LEU A 544 -4.15 16.13 1.01
C LEU A 544 -3.95 14.61 0.85
N LYS A 545 -3.82 13.88 1.95
CA LYS A 545 -3.71 12.41 1.92
C LYS A 545 -4.99 11.76 1.39
N TYR A 546 -6.17 12.27 1.76
CA TYR A 546 -7.46 11.66 1.41
C TYR A 546 -8.13 12.28 0.18
N GLN A 547 -7.77 13.50 -0.20
CA GLN A 547 -8.22 14.12 -1.44
C GLN A 547 -7.35 13.66 -2.62
N GLU A 548 -7.93 12.94 -3.56
CA GLU A 548 -7.26 12.52 -4.78
C GLU A 548 -7.96 13.05 -6.01
N THR A 549 -7.17 13.67 -6.87
CA THR A 549 -7.58 14.00 -8.22
C THR A 549 -6.94 13.02 -9.20
N TYR A 550 -7.75 12.54 -10.14
CA TYR A 550 -7.25 11.68 -11.21
C TYR A 550 -7.32 12.42 -12.53
N PRO A 551 -6.24 12.35 -13.34
CA PRO A 551 -6.21 13.00 -14.63
C PRO A 551 -7.33 12.46 -15.52
N ARG A 552 -8.10 13.38 -16.09
CA ARG A 552 -8.96 13.09 -17.23
C ARG A 552 -8.15 13.23 -18.51
N PRO A 553 -8.56 12.62 -19.62
CA PRO A 553 -7.86 12.80 -20.89
C PRO A 553 -7.65 14.29 -21.25
N ASP A 554 -8.65 15.13 -21.05
CA ASP A 554 -8.59 16.58 -21.33
C ASP A 554 -7.50 17.29 -20.51
N SER A 555 -7.30 16.86 -19.26
CA SER A 555 -6.22 17.42 -18.42
C SER A 555 -4.85 17.06 -18.94
N LEU A 556 -4.67 15.86 -19.48
CA LEU A 556 -3.40 15.43 -20.08
C LEU A 556 -3.12 16.15 -21.40
N GLN A 557 -4.14 16.36 -22.24
CA GLN A 557 -4.02 17.02 -23.53
C GLN A 557 -3.37 18.40 -23.44
N GLN A 558 -3.59 19.13 -22.33
CA GLN A 558 -3.01 20.45 -22.08
C GLN A 558 -1.48 20.45 -21.99
N TYR A 559 -0.89 19.31 -21.60
CA TYR A 559 0.55 19.14 -21.42
C TYR A 559 1.24 18.52 -22.64
N LEU A 560 0.46 18.07 -23.64
CA LEU A 560 1.04 17.38 -24.81
C LEU A 560 1.37 18.34 -25.96
N GLY A 561 2.53 18.14 -26.54
CA GLY A 561 2.91 18.73 -27.83
C GLY A 561 2.12 18.14 -28.99
N ARG A 562 2.22 18.78 -30.19
CA ARG A 562 1.53 18.31 -31.40
C ARG A 562 1.98 16.93 -31.89
N GLN A 563 3.24 16.59 -31.65
CA GLN A 563 3.85 15.32 -32.06
C GLN A 563 3.84 14.26 -30.94
N GLN A 564 3.22 14.55 -29.80
CA GLN A 564 3.22 13.67 -28.64
C GLN A 564 1.92 12.89 -28.50
N ALA A 565 2.04 11.62 -28.14
CA ALA A 565 0.93 10.76 -27.78
C ALA A 565 1.23 10.03 -26.45
N VAL A 566 0.25 9.94 -25.57
CA VAL A 566 0.27 9.06 -24.42
C VAL A 566 -0.55 7.81 -24.74
N ILE A 567 0.05 6.64 -24.58
CA ILE A 567 -0.55 5.36 -24.87
C ILE A 567 -0.61 4.55 -23.56
N SER A 568 -1.80 4.40 -23.01
CA SER A 568 -2.01 3.65 -21.77
C SER A 568 -2.67 2.31 -22.06
N PHE A 569 -2.00 1.22 -21.66
CA PHE A 569 -2.50 -0.14 -21.78
C PHE A 569 -3.14 -0.59 -20.47
N TYR A 570 -4.22 -1.34 -20.51
CA TYR A 570 -4.87 -1.90 -19.33
C TYR A 570 -5.49 -3.27 -19.63
N ALA A 571 -5.01 -4.31 -18.97
CA ALA A 571 -5.46 -5.67 -19.17
C ALA A 571 -6.71 -5.99 -18.33
N THR A 572 -7.73 -6.56 -18.98
CA THR A 572 -8.95 -7.06 -18.33
C THR A 572 -9.24 -8.47 -18.83
N GLY A 573 -8.96 -9.48 -18.01
CA GLY A 573 -9.05 -10.88 -18.46
C GLY A 573 -8.13 -11.15 -19.64
N ASN A 574 -8.70 -11.68 -20.76
CA ASN A 574 -7.95 -11.95 -21.99
C ASN A 574 -8.01 -10.81 -23.01
N THR A 575 -8.30 -9.59 -22.56
CA THR A 575 -8.41 -8.39 -23.40
C THR A 575 -7.44 -7.33 -22.92
N LEU A 576 -6.75 -6.67 -23.85
CA LEU A 576 -5.91 -5.52 -23.61
C LEU A 576 -6.63 -4.27 -24.12
N ASN A 577 -7.07 -3.41 -23.20
CA ASN A 577 -7.65 -2.12 -23.53
C ASN A 577 -6.54 -1.09 -23.72
N VAL A 578 -6.65 -0.27 -24.76
CA VAL A 578 -5.66 0.75 -25.09
C VAL A 578 -6.34 2.10 -25.17
N PHE A 579 -5.82 3.06 -24.45
CA PHE A 579 -6.26 4.44 -24.43
C PHE A 579 -5.16 5.31 -25.05
N VAL A 580 -5.49 6.05 -26.10
CA VAL A 580 -4.57 6.94 -26.80
C VAL A 580 -5.01 8.38 -26.61
N ILE A 581 -4.11 9.18 -26.01
CA ILE A 581 -4.34 10.60 -25.75
C ILE A 581 -3.32 11.39 -26.60
N THR A 582 -3.82 12.26 -27.47
CA THR A 582 -3.01 13.23 -28.24
C THR A 582 -3.49 14.64 -27.88
N ARG A 583 -2.74 15.65 -28.26
CA ARG A 583 -3.19 17.05 -28.06
C ARG A 583 -4.58 17.32 -28.65
N SER A 584 -4.94 16.65 -29.73
CA SER A 584 -6.18 16.88 -30.49
C SER A 584 -7.33 15.97 -30.10
N GLY A 585 -7.10 14.90 -29.32
CA GLY A 585 -8.20 14.00 -29.02
C GLY A 585 -7.84 12.84 -28.08
N PHE A 586 -8.91 12.11 -27.75
CA PHE A 586 -8.84 10.87 -26.98
C PHE A 586 -9.50 9.77 -27.80
N LYS A 587 -8.83 8.64 -27.90
CA LYS A 587 -9.34 7.45 -28.59
C LYS A 587 -9.14 6.21 -27.72
N GLN A 588 -10.02 5.24 -27.87
CA GLN A 588 -9.94 3.96 -27.20
C GLN A 588 -10.01 2.84 -28.24
N THR A 589 -9.22 1.80 -28.03
CA THR A 589 -9.31 0.55 -28.80
C THR A 589 -9.13 -0.66 -27.89
N ARG A 590 -9.45 -1.83 -28.43
CA ARG A 590 -9.36 -3.09 -27.73
C ARG A 590 -8.59 -4.10 -28.57
N ILE A 591 -7.68 -4.82 -27.94
CA ILE A 591 -6.94 -5.93 -28.53
C ILE A 591 -7.33 -7.21 -27.79
N ASP A 592 -7.93 -8.13 -28.50
CA ASP A 592 -8.36 -9.42 -27.95
C ASP A 592 -7.22 -10.45 -27.94
N SER A 593 -7.43 -11.56 -27.26
CA SER A 593 -6.45 -12.67 -27.17
C SER A 593 -5.13 -12.25 -26.53
N PHE A 594 -5.19 -11.50 -25.42
CA PHE A 594 -4.01 -11.02 -24.70
C PHE A 594 -3.08 -12.15 -24.26
N SER A 595 -3.60 -13.33 -23.96
CA SER A 595 -2.80 -14.52 -23.64
C SER A 595 -1.81 -14.89 -24.79
N THR A 596 -2.23 -14.76 -26.05
CA THR A 596 -1.35 -14.99 -27.20
C THR A 596 -0.24 -13.92 -27.27
N ILE A 597 -0.58 -12.67 -26.95
CA ILE A 597 0.41 -11.58 -26.87
C ILE A 597 1.41 -11.84 -25.74
N GLN A 598 0.95 -12.28 -24.58
CA GLN A 598 1.83 -12.63 -23.46
C GLN A 598 2.83 -13.73 -23.83
N GLN A 599 2.39 -14.77 -24.54
CA GLN A 599 3.28 -15.81 -25.05
C GLN A 599 4.30 -15.26 -26.06
N ALA A 600 3.84 -14.44 -27.00
CA ALA A 600 4.74 -13.82 -27.97
C ALA A 600 5.79 -12.90 -27.29
N ILE A 601 5.40 -12.13 -26.27
CA ILE A 601 6.32 -11.32 -25.47
C ILE A 601 7.34 -12.21 -24.76
N THR A 602 6.91 -13.30 -24.14
CA THR A 602 7.82 -14.23 -23.44
C THR A 602 8.87 -14.79 -24.41
N HIS A 603 8.47 -15.22 -25.60
CA HIS A 603 9.40 -15.71 -26.61
C HIS A 603 10.33 -14.61 -27.14
N TRP A 604 9.80 -13.40 -27.33
CA TRP A 604 10.60 -12.25 -27.76
C TRP A 604 11.66 -11.89 -26.72
N LEU A 605 11.29 -11.79 -25.43
CA LEU A 605 12.21 -11.52 -24.34
C LEU A 605 13.26 -12.63 -24.19
N THR A 606 12.88 -13.89 -24.30
CA THR A 606 13.82 -15.02 -24.28
C THR A 606 14.86 -14.89 -25.41
N ALA A 607 14.45 -14.45 -26.61
CA ALA A 607 15.36 -14.24 -27.71
C ALA A 607 16.29 -13.03 -27.48
N LEU A 608 15.78 -11.95 -26.88
CA LEU A 608 16.56 -10.76 -26.56
C LEU A 608 17.59 -11.01 -25.43
N GLN A 609 17.25 -11.84 -24.47
CA GLN A 609 18.12 -12.16 -23.32
C GLN A 609 19.17 -13.26 -23.66
N ASN A 610 19.04 -13.94 -24.80
CA ASN A 610 19.98 -14.99 -25.17
C ASN A 610 21.28 -14.38 -25.76
N PRO A 611 22.44 -14.53 -25.11
CA PRO A 611 23.72 -14.00 -25.61
C PRO A 611 24.20 -14.65 -26.90
N GLU A 612 23.73 -15.86 -27.25
CA GLU A 612 24.09 -16.53 -28.53
C GLU A 612 23.37 -15.96 -29.76
N SER A 613 22.42 -15.06 -29.55
CA SER A 613 21.61 -14.46 -30.63
C SER A 613 22.42 -13.52 -31.56
N GLY A 614 23.69 -13.24 -31.27
CA GLY A 614 24.49 -12.24 -31.98
C GLY A 614 24.74 -12.52 -33.47
N ARG A 615 24.70 -13.75 -33.94
CA ARG A 615 24.95 -14.10 -35.37
C ARG A 615 23.67 -14.42 -36.16
N ARG A 616 22.61 -14.88 -35.51
CA ARG A 616 21.29 -15.13 -36.11
C ARG A 616 20.23 -14.89 -35.06
N PHE A 617 19.69 -13.69 -35.08
CA PHE A 617 18.61 -13.34 -34.15
C PHE A 617 17.33 -14.13 -34.47
N LYS A 618 16.95 -15.05 -33.59
CA LYS A 618 15.80 -15.95 -33.79
C LYS A 618 14.47 -15.34 -33.38
N GLY A 619 14.47 -14.17 -32.77
CA GLY A 619 13.27 -13.49 -32.24
C GLY A 619 12.40 -12.84 -33.30
N ALA A 620 12.90 -12.58 -34.50
CA ALA A 620 12.21 -11.78 -35.51
C ALA A 620 10.74 -12.18 -35.80
N PRO A 621 10.33 -13.46 -35.83
CA PRO A 621 8.93 -13.83 -36.05
C PRO A 621 8.01 -13.32 -34.93
N TRP A 622 8.46 -13.40 -33.67
CA TRP A 622 7.70 -12.94 -32.49
C TRP A 622 7.64 -11.42 -32.45
N GLY A 623 8.74 -10.73 -32.73
CA GLY A 623 8.78 -9.29 -32.84
C GLY A 623 7.79 -8.73 -33.86
N ARG A 624 7.74 -9.34 -35.07
CA ARG A 624 6.77 -8.95 -36.11
C ARG A 624 5.33 -9.24 -35.72
N GLN A 625 5.08 -10.35 -35.03
CA GLN A 625 3.76 -10.64 -34.50
C GLN A 625 3.33 -9.56 -33.51
N LEU A 626 4.21 -9.19 -32.58
CA LEU A 626 3.96 -8.14 -31.58
C LEU A 626 3.76 -6.77 -32.25
N TYR A 627 4.57 -6.43 -33.27
CA TYR A 627 4.40 -5.19 -34.03
C TYR A 627 2.99 -5.12 -34.63
N ARG A 628 2.56 -6.17 -35.32
CA ARG A 628 1.22 -6.23 -35.92
C ARG A 628 0.10 -6.15 -34.91
N GLN A 629 0.27 -6.80 -33.77
CA GLN A 629 -0.79 -6.87 -32.75
C GLN A 629 -0.83 -5.63 -31.86
N LEU A 630 0.33 -5.03 -31.50
CA LEU A 630 0.42 -3.93 -30.54
C LEU A 630 0.66 -2.56 -31.20
N VAL A 631 1.46 -2.47 -32.26
CA VAL A 631 1.91 -1.19 -32.85
C VAL A 631 1.00 -0.77 -34.00
N GLN A 632 0.75 -1.67 -34.94
CA GLN A 632 -0.02 -1.35 -36.14
C GLN A 632 -1.43 -0.78 -35.84
N PRO A 633 -2.20 -1.30 -34.87
CA PRO A 633 -3.49 -0.70 -34.49
C PRO A 633 -3.36 0.71 -33.94
N LEU A 634 -2.20 1.09 -33.36
CA LEU A 634 -1.98 2.41 -32.77
C LEU A 634 -1.58 3.48 -33.77
N GLN A 635 -0.97 3.11 -34.89
CA GLN A 635 -0.50 4.07 -35.90
C GLN A 635 -1.62 4.99 -36.40
N ALA A 636 -2.82 4.43 -36.66
CA ALA A 636 -3.99 5.21 -37.05
C ALA A 636 -4.59 6.05 -35.91
N LEU A 637 -4.35 5.66 -34.65
CA LEU A 637 -4.90 6.31 -33.48
C LEU A 637 -4.03 7.47 -32.99
N THR A 638 -2.71 7.39 -33.19
CA THR A 638 -1.73 8.40 -32.78
C THR A 638 -1.67 9.60 -33.73
N ALA A 639 -2.38 9.56 -34.85
CA ALA A 639 -2.53 10.68 -35.80
C ALA A 639 -1.18 11.30 -36.25
N GLY A 640 -0.16 10.46 -36.48
CA GLY A 640 1.15 10.92 -36.93
C GLY A 640 2.05 11.46 -35.80
N ALA A 641 1.70 11.23 -34.53
CA ALA A 641 2.61 11.54 -33.41
C ALA A 641 3.86 10.68 -33.50
N THR A 642 5.02 11.32 -33.41
CA THR A 642 6.35 10.69 -33.49
C THR A 642 7.00 10.50 -32.12
N GLU A 643 6.40 11.03 -31.05
CA GLU A 643 6.86 10.92 -29.68
C GLU A 643 5.78 10.19 -28.85
N TRP A 644 6.10 8.99 -28.40
CA TRP A 644 5.17 8.18 -27.61
C TRP A 644 5.61 8.06 -26.16
N THR A 645 4.72 8.40 -25.24
CA THR A 645 4.85 8.02 -23.82
C THR A 645 3.97 6.82 -23.56
N ILE A 646 4.59 5.67 -23.31
CA ILE A 646 3.92 4.40 -23.07
C ILE A 646 3.71 4.21 -21.57
N ILE A 647 2.47 3.93 -21.16
CA ILE A 647 2.10 3.51 -19.82
C ILE A 647 1.71 2.03 -19.91
N PRO A 648 2.65 1.11 -19.65
CA PRO A 648 2.42 -0.32 -19.79
C PRO A 648 1.51 -0.87 -18.69
N ASP A 649 1.07 -2.12 -18.87
CA ASP A 649 0.40 -2.93 -17.87
C ASP A 649 0.80 -4.40 -18.02
N ASN A 650 0.79 -5.14 -16.92
CA ASN A 650 1.14 -6.57 -16.91
C ASN A 650 2.53 -6.81 -17.53
N ILE A 651 2.73 -7.88 -18.30
CA ILE A 651 4.02 -8.25 -18.93
C ILE A 651 4.59 -7.17 -19.88
N LEU A 652 3.76 -6.21 -20.34
CA LEU A 652 4.22 -5.10 -21.18
C LEU A 652 5.27 -4.21 -20.51
N TYR A 653 5.42 -4.25 -19.18
CA TYR A 653 6.49 -3.55 -18.46
C TYR A 653 7.90 -4.01 -18.86
N TYR A 654 8.04 -5.22 -19.38
CA TYR A 654 9.33 -5.78 -19.82
C TYR A 654 9.58 -5.61 -21.32
N LEU A 655 8.59 -5.11 -22.09
CA LEU A 655 8.66 -5.01 -23.54
C LEU A 655 9.28 -3.68 -23.99
N PRO A 656 10.49 -3.66 -24.58
CA PRO A 656 11.01 -2.47 -25.24
C PRO A 656 10.34 -2.30 -26.61
N PHE A 657 9.29 -1.47 -26.67
CA PHE A 657 8.50 -1.29 -27.89
C PHE A 657 9.32 -0.82 -29.07
N GLU A 658 10.37 0.00 -28.84
CA GLU A 658 11.29 0.48 -29.86
C GLU A 658 12.00 -0.64 -30.63
N SER A 659 12.13 -1.82 -30.03
CA SER A 659 12.81 -2.98 -30.63
C SER A 659 11.95 -3.76 -31.64
N LEU A 660 10.65 -3.46 -31.72
CA LEU A 660 9.72 -4.25 -32.52
C LEU A 660 9.88 -3.97 -34.03
N PRO A 661 10.17 -5.01 -34.85
CA PRO A 661 10.40 -4.87 -36.29
C PRO A 661 9.08 -4.77 -37.06
N ALA A 662 8.98 -3.79 -37.95
CA ALA A 662 7.80 -3.56 -38.78
C ALA A 662 7.66 -4.62 -39.91
N GLU A 663 8.77 -5.04 -40.49
CA GLU A 663 8.81 -5.88 -41.70
C GLU A 663 9.68 -7.15 -41.54
N ALA A 664 9.66 -7.99 -42.54
CA ALA A 664 10.52 -9.17 -42.64
C ALA A 664 11.83 -8.79 -43.33
N GLY A 665 12.97 -9.26 -42.85
CA GLY A 665 14.28 -9.05 -43.44
C GLY A 665 15.37 -9.37 -42.41
N ASP A 666 16.62 -9.35 -42.89
CA ASP A 666 17.77 -9.58 -42.02
C ASP A 666 18.10 -8.34 -41.18
N GLU A 667 17.78 -7.14 -41.70
CA GLU A 667 17.84 -5.85 -40.98
C GLU A 667 16.49 -5.13 -41.13
N PRO A 668 15.43 -5.56 -40.48
CA PRO A 668 14.10 -4.95 -40.60
C PRO A 668 14.07 -3.59 -39.90
N GLN A 669 13.38 -2.64 -40.49
CA GLN A 669 13.11 -1.36 -39.87
C GLN A 669 12.35 -1.59 -38.55
N THR A 670 12.88 -1.06 -37.45
CA THR A 670 12.25 -1.16 -36.12
C THR A 670 11.50 0.12 -35.78
N LEU A 671 10.65 0.06 -34.75
CA LEU A 671 9.91 1.24 -34.28
C LEU A 671 10.86 2.36 -33.80
N LEU A 672 12.08 2.02 -33.35
CA LEU A 672 13.14 2.98 -33.00
C LEU A 672 13.39 4.01 -34.11
N GLU A 673 13.38 3.57 -35.39
CA GLU A 673 13.73 4.43 -36.51
C GLU A 673 12.69 5.50 -36.83
N THR A 674 11.43 5.27 -36.43
CA THR A 674 10.32 6.16 -36.74
C THR A 674 9.77 6.91 -35.52
N THR A 675 10.00 6.40 -34.30
CA THR A 675 9.30 6.86 -33.12
C THR A 675 10.24 7.03 -31.93
N GLU A 676 10.13 8.16 -31.26
CA GLU A 676 10.76 8.46 -29.97
C GLU A 676 9.91 7.88 -28.85
N ILE A 677 10.44 7.01 -28.01
CA ILE A 677 9.69 6.31 -26.97
C ILE A 677 10.24 6.62 -25.59
N SER A 678 9.32 6.91 -24.66
CA SER A 678 9.55 6.95 -23.23
C SER A 678 8.49 6.15 -22.50
N TYR A 679 8.79 5.72 -21.28
CA TYR A 679 7.89 4.94 -20.45
C TYR A 679 7.47 5.73 -19.22
N GLN A 680 6.26 5.45 -18.70
CA GLN A 680 5.77 6.09 -17.50
C GLN A 680 4.95 5.09 -16.65
N PHE A 681 4.92 5.28 -15.33
CA PHE A 681 4.20 4.41 -14.40
C PHE A 681 2.68 4.63 -14.44
N SER A 682 2.25 5.88 -14.52
CA SER A 682 0.84 6.27 -14.73
C SER A 682 0.74 7.71 -15.24
N SER A 683 -0.42 8.07 -15.74
CA SER A 683 -0.71 9.43 -16.24
C SER A 683 -0.57 10.53 -15.17
N ARG A 684 -0.73 10.18 -13.89
CA ARG A 684 -0.54 11.11 -12.77
C ARG A 684 0.89 11.67 -12.69
N PHE A 685 1.89 10.85 -13.01
CA PHE A 685 3.29 11.28 -13.01
C PHE A 685 3.57 12.28 -14.13
N ILE A 686 2.90 12.18 -15.28
CA ILE A 686 3.04 13.14 -16.37
C ILE A 686 2.62 14.55 -15.91
N ILE A 687 1.47 14.66 -15.23
CA ILE A 687 0.98 15.95 -14.72
C ILE A 687 1.87 16.45 -13.58
N ALA A 688 2.26 15.59 -12.66
CA ALA A 688 3.12 15.96 -11.53
C ALA A 688 4.49 16.48 -12.00
N GLN A 689 5.06 15.86 -13.04
CA GLN A 689 6.33 16.28 -13.63
C GLN A 689 6.21 17.59 -14.39
N ALA A 690 5.13 17.80 -15.16
CA ALA A 690 4.87 19.05 -15.87
C ALA A 690 4.71 20.26 -14.91
N ALA A 691 4.24 20.01 -13.68
CA ALA A 691 4.12 21.04 -12.65
C ALA A 691 5.47 21.39 -11.96
N ARG A 692 6.52 20.57 -12.12
CA ARG A 692 7.82 20.85 -11.54
C ARG A 692 8.52 21.98 -12.31
N LYS A 693 8.88 23.04 -11.63
CA LYS A 693 9.77 24.06 -12.18
C LYS A 693 11.19 23.49 -12.24
N GLN A 694 11.68 23.21 -13.44
CA GLN A 694 13.07 22.82 -13.60
C GLN A 694 13.97 24.06 -13.55
N SER A 695 15.02 24.02 -12.73
CA SER A 695 16.10 25.01 -12.80
C SER A 695 16.92 24.71 -14.03
N ALA A 696 16.89 25.60 -15.00
CA ALA A 696 17.70 25.46 -16.20
C ALA A 696 19.19 25.68 -15.85
N SER A 697 19.99 24.64 -15.95
CA SER A 697 21.44 24.74 -15.87
C SER A 697 22.02 24.88 -17.29
N THR A 698 23.18 25.52 -17.41
CA THR A 698 23.95 25.59 -18.68
C THR A 698 24.89 24.41 -18.83
N VAL A 699 25.24 23.74 -17.76
CA VAL A 699 26.13 22.56 -17.72
C VAL A 699 25.51 21.48 -16.86
N ILE A 700 25.50 20.25 -17.36
CA ILE A 700 25.07 19.08 -16.62
C ILE A 700 26.18 18.66 -15.67
N GLN A 701 25.91 18.76 -14.36
CA GLN A 701 26.79 18.22 -13.32
C GLN A 701 26.35 16.81 -12.97
N THR A 702 27.27 15.86 -13.08
CA THR A 702 26.99 14.43 -12.86
C THR A 702 27.79 13.91 -11.68
N LEU A 703 27.13 13.14 -10.80
CA LEU A 703 27.74 12.32 -9.78
C LEU A 703 27.86 10.89 -10.34
N ALA A 704 29.09 10.41 -10.56
CA ALA A 704 29.33 9.16 -11.25
C ALA A 704 30.08 8.14 -10.39
N PHE A 705 29.72 6.85 -10.51
CA PHE A 705 30.33 5.73 -9.78
C PHE A 705 30.66 4.58 -10.72
N ALA A 706 31.89 4.08 -10.66
CA ALA A 706 32.37 2.86 -11.33
C ALA A 706 33.20 2.00 -10.34
N PRO A 707 32.54 1.29 -9.41
CA PRO A 707 33.23 0.57 -8.33
C PRO A 707 34.03 -0.64 -8.79
N PHE A 708 33.76 -1.18 -10.00
CA PHE A 708 34.37 -2.42 -10.51
C PHE A 708 35.20 -2.20 -11.79
N ALA A 709 35.72 -1.00 -11.97
CA ALA A 709 36.41 -0.57 -13.21
C ALA A 709 37.81 -1.19 -13.40
N GLU A 710 38.50 -1.61 -12.34
CA GLU A 710 39.89 -2.05 -12.42
C GLU A 710 40.00 -3.53 -12.79
N ALA A 711 40.67 -3.82 -13.92
CA ALA A 711 40.86 -5.18 -14.37
C ALA A 711 41.98 -5.88 -13.58
N GLY A 712 41.84 -7.15 -13.27
CA GLY A 712 42.92 -8.04 -12.80
C GLY A 712 43.21 -8.02 -11.29
N LYS A 713 42.52 -7.21 -10.48
CA LYS A 713 42.70 -7.24 -9.04
C LYS A 713 41.60 -8.07 -8.37
N PRO A 714 41.93 -9.02 -7.47
CA PRO A 714 40.93 -9.73 -6.69
C PRO A 714 40.20 -8.76 -5.73
N PHE A 715 38.92 -9.03 -5.48
CA PHE A 715 38.17 -8.30 -4.47
C PHE A 715 38.74 -8.57 -3.07
N PRO A 716 38.67 -7.60 -2.15
CA PRO A 716 39.21 -7.78 -0.81
C PRO A 716 38.54 -8.89 0.01
N HIS A 717 37.33 -9.30 -0.38
CA HIS A 717 36.55 -10.30 0.30
C HIS A 717 36.05 -11.40 -0.65
N PRO A 718 36.21 -12.70 -0.31
CA PRO A 718 35.78 -13.83 -1.14
C PRO A 718 34.27 -13.83 -1.48
N GLU A 719 33.46 -13.23 -0.63
CA GLU A 719 32.00 -13.16 -0.77
C GLU A 719 31.56 -12.40 -2.02
N TYR A 720 32.45 -11.60 -2.60
CA TYR A 720 32.19 -10.82 -3.83
C TYR A 720 32.76 -11.45 -5.11
N THR A 721 33.32 -12.65 -5.05
CA THR A 721 33.93 -13.32 -6.21
C THR A 721 32.96 -13.61 -7.35
N PHE A 722 31.63 -13.59 -7.09
CA PHE A 722 30.60 -13.70 -8.11
C PHE A 722 30.42 -12.42 -8.94
N MET A 723 30.92 -11.26 -8.49
CA MET A 723 30.89 -10.01 -9.23
C MET A 723 32.11 -9.93 -10.14
N GLN A 724 31.86 -9.76 -11.43
CA GLN A 724 32.91 -9.61 -12.43
C GLN A 724 33.39 -8.15 -12.46
N GLN A 725 34.62 -7.95 -12.95
CA GLN A 725 35.11 -6.62 -13.23
C GLN A 725 34.43 -6.07 -14.49
N LEU A 726 34.22 -4.74 -14.51
CA LEU A 726 33.56 -3.99 -15.58
C LEU A 726 34.53 -2.92 -16.11
N PRO A 727 35.57 -3.28 -16.89
CA PRO A 727 36.60 -2.33 -17.33
C PRO A 727 36.04 -1.16 -18.16
N ALA A 728 35.01 -1.40 -18.96
CA ALA A 728 34.36 -0.35 -19.76
C ALA A 728 33.66 0.72 -18.89
N SER A 729 33.35 0.43 -17.64
CA SER A 729 32.65 1.36 -16.73
C SER A 729 33.52 2.60 -16.39
N ALA A 730 34.87 2.46 -16.37
CA ALA A 730 35.75 3.60 -16.17
C ALA A 730 35.69 4.60 -17.36
N GLU A 731 35.71 4.08 -18.57
CA GLU A 731 35.64 4.89 -19.81
C GLU A 731 34.26 5.57 -19.92
N GLU A 732 33.21 4.86 -19.54
CA GLU A 732 31.82 5.34 -19.54
C GLU A 732 31.64 6.62 -18.70
N ILE A 733 32.35 6.75 -17.57
CA ILE A 733 32.23 7.91 -16.67
C ILE A 733 33.35 8.92 -16.75
N ALA A 734 34.46 8.63 -17.45
CA ALA A 734 35.74 9.40 -17.42
C ALA A 734 35.61 10.86 -17.88
N HIS A 735 34.70 11.15 -18.80
CA HIS A 735 34.57 12.48 -19.44
C HIS A 735 33.33 13.26 -18.95
N LEU A 736 32.70 12.83 -17.87
CA LEU A 736 31.50 13.48 -17.35
C LEU A 736 31.84 14.71 -16.52
N PRO A 737 31.20 15.86 -16.79
CA PRO A 737 31.35 17.01 -15.91
C PRO A 737 30.77 16.73 -14.54
N GLY A 738 31.52 16.94 -13.47
CA GLY A 738 31.07 16.73 -12.09
C GLY A 738 32.04 15.94 -11.25
N LEU A 739 31.52 15.04 -10.41
CA LEU A 739 32.32 14.25 -9.47
C LEU A 739 32.21 12.77 -9.84
N ALA A 740 33.36 12.13 -10.04
CA ALA A 740 33.44 10.72 -10.39
C ALA A 740 34.27 9.95 -9.35
N PHE A 741 33.73 8.81 -8.93
CA PHE A 741 34.37 7.86 -8.03
C PHE A 741 34.58 6.52 -8.73
N THR A 742 35.81 5.99 -8.67
CA THR A 742 36.13 4.68 -9.25
C THR A 742 36.71 3.75 -8.19
N ASN A 743 36.55 2.44 -8.40
CA ASN A 743 37.14 1.41 -7.55
C ASN A 743 36.94 1.67 -6.05
N GLN A 744 38.01 1.67 -5.24
CA GLN A 744 37.98 1.83 -3.78
C GLN A 744 37.30 3.11 -3.30
N GLN A 745 37.23 4.15 -4.13
CA GLN A 745 36.56 5.40 -3.78
C GLN A 745 35.05 5.35 -4.06
N ALA A 746 34.59 4.43 -4.90
CA ALA A 746 33.20 4.30 -5.29
C ALA A 746 32.38 3.54 -4.24
N THR A 747 32.24 4.10 -3.03
CA THR A 747 31.57 3.49 -1.90
C THR A 747 30.14 3.96 -1.75
N LYS A 748 29.31 3.15 -1.07
CA LYS A 748 27.93 3.50 -0.69
C LYS A 748 27.89 4.79 0.16
N GLU A 749 28.88 4.96 1.04
CA GLU A 749 28.95 6.15 1.90
C GLU A 749 29.14 7.43 1.05
N GLN A 750 30.06 7.40 0.07
CA GLN A 750 30.28 8.53 -0.85
C GLN A 750 29.02 8.82 -1.67
N PHE A 751 28.31 7.79 -2.12
CA PHE A 751 27.05 7.96 -2.81
C PHE A 751 26.02 8.69 -1.94
N LEU A 752 25.78 8.22 -0.72
CA LEU A 752 24.80 8.82 0.19
C LEU A 752 25.18 10.25 0.60
N HIS A 753 26.48 10.55 0.72
CA HIS A 753 26.97 11.88 1.10
C HIS A 753 26.75 12.92 -0.02
N HIS A 754 26.95 12.54 -1.27
CA HIS A 754 26.89 13.47 -2.40
C HIS A 754 25.57 13.48 -3.17
N LEU A 755 24.71 12.50 -2.96
CA LEU A 755 23.49 12.27 -3.75
C LEU A 755 22.61 13.50 -3.97
N GLN A 756 22.45 14.36 -2.96
CA GLN A 756 21.56 15.53 -3.04
C GLN A 756 22.17 16.75 -3.73
N GLN A 757 23.45 16.70 -4.08
CA GLN A 757 24.20 17.83 -4.62
C GLN A 757 24.19 17.88 -6.16
N TYR A 758 23.79 16.77 -6.81
CA TYR A 758 23.92 16.62 -8.27
C TYR A 758 22.57 16.32 -8.93
N PRO A 759 22.25 17.00 -10.05
CA PRO A 759 21.02 16.75 -10.80
C PRO A 759 21.03 15.45 -11.59
N VAL A 760 22.22 14.92 -11.92
CA VAL A 760 22.39 13.66 -12.64
C VAL A 760 23.25 12.72 -11.81
N VAL A 761 22.83 11.47 -11.72
CA VAL A 761 23.57 10.38 -11.11
C VAL A 761 23.82 9.30 -12.14
N HIS A 762 25.07 8.83 -12.26
CA HIS A 762 25.45 7.76 -13.16
C HIS A 762 26.10 6.61 -12.39
N LEU A 763 25.46 5.44 -12.40
CA LEU A 763 25.91 4.24 -11.70
C LEU A 763 26.32 3.17 -12.73
N ALA A 764 27.63 3.10 -13.05
CA ALA A 764 28.22 2.08 -13.91
C ALA A 764 28.74 0.92 -13.03
N THR A 765 27.85 0.00 -12.65
CA THR A 765 28.11 -0.98 -11.61
C THR A 765 27.32 -2.28 -11.82
N HIS A 766 27.38 -3.21 -10.87
CA HIS A 766 26.50 -4.37 -10.81
C HIS A 766 25.20 -4.07 -10.09
N ALA A 767 24.13 -4.70 -10.54
CA ALA A 767 22.87 -4.79 -9.82
C ALA A 767 22.33 -6.21 -9.88
N ILE A 768 21.65 -6.61 -8.85
CA ILE A 768 20.90 -7.88 -8.79
C ILE A 768 19.42 -7.53 -8.60
N ALA A 769 18.59 -8.05 -9.49
CA ALA A 769 17.15 -7.96 -9.39
C ALA A 769 16.58 -9.34 -9.04
N ASP A 770 15.97 -9.47 -7.88
CA ASP A 770 15.29 -10.69 -7.46
C ASP A 770 13.80 -10.60 -7.81
N THR A 771 13.34 -11.53 -8.66
CA THR A 771 11.94 -11.56 -9.12
C THR A 771 10.99 -12.24 -8.13
N GLY A 772 11.51 -13.01 -7.20
CA GLY A 772 10.74 -13.68 -6.14
C GLY A 772 10.63 -12.85 -4.87
N ASN A 773 11.71 -12.12 -4.53
CA ASN A 773 11.81 -11.26 -3.36
C ASN A 773 12.44 -9.92 -3.74
N SER A 774 11.64 -8.94 -4.07
CA SER A 774 12.12 -7.62 -4.49
C SER A 774 12.99 -6.91 -3.43
N ALA A 775 12.80 -7.21 -2.14
CA ALA A 775 13.60 -6.66 -1.04
C ALA A 775 15.08 -7.10 -1.11
N ALA A 776 15.36 -8.24 -1.72
CA ALA A 776 16.72 -8.74 -1.97
C ALA A 776 17.42 -8.07 -3.16
N SER A 777 16.72 -7.25 -3.94
CA SER A 777 17.30 -6.50 -5.07
C SER A 777 18.21 -5.39 -4.58
N PHE A 778 19.41 -5.26 -5.16
CA PHE A 778 20.38 -4.25 -4.75
C PHE A 778 21.29 -3.75 -5.88
N ILE A 779 21.94 -2.62 -5.62
CA ILE A 779 23.01 -2.03 -6.41
C ILE A 779 24.32 -2.18 -5.62
N ALA A 780 25.36 -2.68 -6.25
CA ALA A 780 26.64 -2.92 -5.63
C ALA A 780 27.54 -1.66 -5.65
N PHE A 781 28.21 -1.38 -4.54
CA PHE A 781 29.32 -0.42 -4.44
C PHE A 781 30.62 -1.17 -4.11
N TYR A 782 31.74 -0.46 -4.09
CA TYR A 782 33.02 -1.10 -3.81
C TYR A 782 33.01 -1.73 -2.43
N PRO A 783 33.36 -3.04 -2.30
CA PRO A 783 33.26 -3.77 -1.05
C PRO A 783 34.35 -3.33 -0.06
N GLN A 784 33.94 -2.73 1.03
CA GLN A 784 34.79 -2.34 2.17
C GLN A 784 34.65 -3.28 3.37
N SER A 785 33.57 -4.02 3.44
CA SER A 785 33.21 -4.92 4.52
C SER A 785 33.10 -6.37 4.02
N PRO A 786 33.40 -7.38 4.86
CA PRO A 786 33.09 -8.77 4.53
C PRO A 786 31.59 -9.04 4.47
N GLN A 787 30.75 -8.10 4.91
CA GLN A 787 29.30 -8.22 4.90
C GLN A 787 28.70 -7.47 3.71
N PRO A 788 28.23 -8.17 2.66
CA PRO A 788 27.67 -7.55 1.45
C PRO A 788 26.56 -6.53 1.70
N THR A 789 25.79 -6.72 2.76
CA THR A 789 24.70 -5.82 3.18
C THR A 789 25.15 -4.40 3.52
N GLN A 790 26.38 -4.20 3.94
CA GLN A 790 26.87 -2.86 4.29
C GLN A 790 27.24 -2.05 3.04
N ASP A 791 27.78 -2.71 2.02
CA ASP A 791 28.30 -2.08 0.80
C ASP A 791 27.29 -2.06 -0.35
N ALA A 792 26.19 -2.79 -0.29
CA ALA A 792 25.10 -2.79 -1.26
C ALA A 792 24.00 -1.82 -0.87
N LEU A 793 23.38 -1.17 -1.88
CA LEU A 793 22.21 -0.31 -1.71
C LEU A 793 20.96 -1.09 -2.12
N TYR A 794 20.20 -1.52 -1.15
CA TYR A 794 19.00 -2.32 -1.36
C TYR A 794 17.80 -1.48 -1.78
N LEU A 795 16.84 -2.12 -2.47
CA LEU A 795 15.59 -1.49 -2.92
C LEU A 795 14.84 -0.82 -1.75
N GLU A 796 14.77 -1.50 -0.60
CA GLU A 796 14.12 -0.97 0.59
C GLU A 796 14.79 0.31 1.13
N GLU A 797 16.11 0.42 1.01
CA GLU A 797 16.85 1.62 1.39
C GLU A 797 16.57 2.78 0.43
N LEU A 798 16.42 2.49 -0.88
CA LEU A 798 16.04 3.50 -1.88
C LEU A 798 14.72 4.19 -1.54
N TYR A 799 13.75 3.46 -1.01
CA TYR A 799 12.46 4.05 -0.59
C TYR A 799 12.63 5.11 0.51
N GLY A 800 13.68 5.01 1.32
CA GLY A 800 14.03 5.98 2.37
C GLY A 800 14.78 7.23 1.89
N LEU A 801 15.37 7.21 0.68
CA LEU A 801 16.18 8.31 0.15
C LEU A 801 15.31 9.50 -0.29
N ASN A 802 15.94 10.67 -0.34
CA ASN A 802 15.37 11.89 -0.91
C ASN A 802 16.15 12.30 -2.16
N MET A 803 15.54 12.14 -3.33
CA MET A 803 16.13 12.43 -4.64
C MET A 803 15.29 13.43 -5.45
N GLU A 804 14.50 14.28 -4.78
CA GLU A 804 13.64 15.25 -5.48
C GLU A 804 14.41 16.25 -6.34
N GLY A 805 15.69 16.51 -6.04
CA GLY A 805 16.60 17.34 -6.84
C GLY A 805 17.21 16.61 -8.04
N THR A 806 17.16 15.27 -8.05
CA THR A 806 17.77 14.47 -9.11
C THR A 806 16.83 14.40 -10.31
N GLN A 807 17.33 14.89 -11.46
CA GLN A 807 16.56 14.95 -12.71
C GLN A 807 16.73 13.68 -13.56
N LEU A 808 17.87 12.99 -13.43
CA LEU A 808 18.15 11.77 -14.15
C LEU A 808 19.07 10.85 -13.35
N VAL A 809 18.70 9.57 -13.26
CA VAL A 809 19.59 8.48 -12.85
C VAL A 809 19.84 7.58 -14.05
N ILE A 810 21.10 7.36 -14.38
CA ILE A 810 21.56 6.39 -15.39
C ILE A 810 22.10 5.19 -14.64
N ILE A 811 21.52 4.01 -14.89
CA ILE A 811 21.93 2.78 -14.23
C ILE A 811 22.44 1.82 -15.31
N SER A 812 23.74 1.87 -15.54
CA SER A 812 24.46 0.95 -16.43
C SER A 812 24.81 -0.33 -15.67
N ALA A 813 23.76 -1.02 -15.19
CA ALA A 813 23.87 -2.28 -14.48
C ALA A 813 22.85 -3.28 -15.00
N CYS A 814 23.15 -4.57 -14.85
CA CYS A 814 22.29 -5.63 -15.38
C CYS A 814 20.90 -5.63 -14.68
N GLU A 815 19.84 -5.83 -15.48
CA GLU A 815 18.50 -6.17 -14.99
C GLU A 815 17.85 -5.15 -14.03
N THR A 816 18.29 -3.89 -14.02
CA THR A 816 17.77 -2.86 -13.08
C THR A 816 16.30 -2.50 -13.31
N GLY A 817 15.77 -2.81 -14.49
CA GLY A 817 14.33 -2.74 -14.79
C GLY A 817 13.55 -4.01 -14.45
N HIS A 818 14.24 -5.12 -14.12
CA HIS A 818 13.63 -6.37 -13.69
C HIS A 818 13.26 -6.31 -12.20
N GLY A 819 12.37 -7.21 -11.79
CA GLY A 819 11.91 -7.34 -10.42
C GLY A 819 10.59 -8.10 -10.37
N GLN A 820 9.98 -8.17 -9.22
CA GLN A 820 8.69 -8.80 -9.03
C GLN A 820 7.57 -7.98 -9.71
N LEU A 821 6.85 -8.60 -10.63
CA LEU A 821 5.68 -7.98 -11.25
C LEU A 821 4.50 -8.02 -10.27
N VAL A 822 4.05 -6.85 -9.85
CA VAL A 822 2.85 -6.68 -9.04
C VAL A 822 1.76 -6.09 -9.91
N ASN A 823 0.64 -6.78 -10.01
CA ASN A 823 -0.48 -6.35 -10.83
C ASN A 823 -0.91 -4.92 -10.49
N SER A 824 -1.10 -4.09 -11.50
CA SER A 824 -1.49 -2.68 -11.41
C SER A 824 -0.45 -1.73 -10.78
N GLU A 825 0.57 -2.24 -10.09
CA GLU A 825 1.64 -1.42 -9.53
C GLU A 825 2.90 -1.41 -10.41
N GLY A 826 2.99 -2.35 -11.35
CA GLY A 826 4.15 -2.53 -12.21
C GLY A 826 5.23 -3.40 -11.59
N VAL A 827 6.45 -3.27 -12.08
CA VAL A 827 7.59 -4.05 -11.59
C VAL A 827 8.18 -3.40 -10.36
N LEU A 828 8.29 -4.14 -9.27
CA LEU A 828 9.04 -3.75 -8.08
C LEU A 828 10.54 -3.89 -8.37
N SER A 829 11.09 -2.90 -9.03
CA SER A 829 12.47 -2.85 -9.52
C SER A 829 13.27 -1.72 -8.86
N LEU A 830 14.59 -1.75 -9.04
CA LEU A 830 15.48 -0.66 -8.62
C LEU A 830 15.09 0.68 -9.29
N THR A 831 14.64 0.64 -10.56
CA THR A 831 14.11 1.80 -11.27
C THR A 831 12.92 2.42 -10.52
N ARG A 832 11.98 1.58 -10.07
CA ARG A 832 10.86 2.03 -9.24
C ARG A 832 11.34 2.63 -7.91
N GLY A 833 12.39 2.06 -7.30
CA GLY A 833 12.99 2.58 -6.07
C GLY A 833 13.49 4.01 -6.21
N PHE A 834 14.19 4.32 -7.29
CA PHE A 834 14.64 5.70 -7.59
C PHE A 834 13.49 6.66 -7.86
N ALA A 835 12.48 6.22 -8.59
CA ALA A 835 11.27 7.02 -8.81
C ALA A 835 10.53 7.30 -7.50
N TYR A 836 10.42 6.29 -6.62
CA TYR A 836 9.84 6.44 -5.27
C TYR A 836 10.68 7.39 -4.40
N ALA A 837 12.01 7.37 -4.53
CA ALA A 837 12.90 8.32 -3.87
C ALA A 837 12.68 9.79 -4.34
N GLY A 838 11.99 10.00 -5.45
CA GLY A 838 11.64 11.30 -6.00
C GLY A 838 12.42 11.70 -7.25
N CYS A 839 13.27 10.81 -7.81
CA CYS A 839 13.96 11.05 -9.06
C CYS A 839 12.97 11.28 -10.21
N ALA A 840 13.26 12.26 -11.08
CA ALA A 840 12.34 12.62 -12.15
C ALA A 840 12.36 11.62 -13.32
N SER A 841 13.52 11.04 -13.66
CA SER A 841 13.66 10.07 -14.75
C SER A 841 14.83 9.12 -14.54
N MET A 842 14.74 7.95 -15.14
CA MET A 842 15.75 6.90 -15.08
C MET A 842 15.99 6.33 -16.47
N VAL A 843 17.27 6.10 -16.81
CA VAL A 843 17.68 5.21 -17.89
C VAL A 843 18.19 3.93 -17.24
N ASN A 844 17.55 2.81 -17.54
CA ASN A 844 17.81 1.52 -16.92
C ASN A 844 17.86 0.39 -17.94
N SER A 845 18.48 -0.72 -17.56
CA SER A 845 18.60 -1.93 -18.38
C SER A 845 17.52 -2.96 -18.04
N LEU A 846 16.90 -3.55 -19.07
CA LEU A 846 15.91 -4.63 -18.94
C LEU A 846 16.55 -6.02 -18.83
N TRP A 847 17.77 -6.23 -19.30
CA TRP A 847 18.51 -7.49 -19.21
C TRP A 847 20.02 -7.24 -19.21
N LYS A 848 20.78 -8.28 -18.94
CA LYS A 848 22.25 -8.25 -19.00
C LYS A 848 22.68 -8.08 -20.47
N ALA A 849 23.28 -6.97 -20.80
CA ALA A 849 23.75 -6.65 -22.14
C ALA A 849 25.28 -6.59 -22.20
N ASP A 850 25.81 -6.41 -23.41
CA ASP A 850 27.23 -6.24 -23.66
C ASP A 850 27.72 -4.90 -23.11
N ASP A 851 28.77 -4.92 -22.29
CA ASP A 851 29.30 -3.70 -21.63
C ASP A 851 29.81 -2.68 -22.61
N ALA A 852 30.48 -3.10 -23.71
CA ALA A 852 31.04 -2.18 -24.69
C ALA A 852 29.94 -1.48 -25.50
N ALA A 853 28.90 -2.23 -25.90
CA ALA A 853 27.73 -1.65 -26.58
C ALA A 853 27.00 -0.66 -25.69
N THR A 854 26.81 -1.02 -24.43
CA THR A 854 26.15 -0.18 -23.41
C THR A 854 26.94 1.11 -23.20
N ALA A 855 28.26 1.03 -22.98
CA ALA A 855 29.13 2.18 -22.78
C ALA A 855 29.14 3.12 -24.00
N ALA A 856 29.22 2.56 -25.23
CA ALA A 856 29.16 3.35 -26.46
C ALA A 856 27.84 4.11 -26.61
N ILE A 857 26.69 3.47 -26.36
CA ILE A 857 25.37 4.10 -26.43
C ILE A 857 25.25 5.19 -25.36
N LEU A 858 25.62 4.90 -24.10
CA LEU A 858 25.50 5.86 -23.00
C LEU A 858 26.42 7.05 -23.14
N HIS A 859 27.63 6.87 -23.71
CA HIS A 859 28.52 7.97 -24.05
C HIS A 859 27.84 8.94 -25.06
N GLN A 860 27.32 8.43 -26.18
CA GLN A 860 26.60 9.25 -27.16
C GLN A 860 25.34 9.88 -26.58
N PHE A 861 24.58 9.13 -25.74
CA PHE A 861 23.43 9.65 -25.04
C PHE A 861 23.74 10.90 -24.22
N GLN A 862 24.84 10.88 -23.46
CA GLN A 862 25.25 12.02 -22.64
C GLN A 862 25.68 13.22 -23.49
N LEU A 863 26.37 13.00 -24.63
CA LEU A 863 26.71 14.07 -25.58
C LEU A 863 25.47 14.74 -26.15
N TYR A 864 24.39 13.97 -26.41
CA TYR A 864 23.14 14.53 -26.90
C TYR A 864 22.38 15.28 -25.79
N LEU A 865 22.44 14.83 -24.53
CA LEU A 865 21.88 15.57 -23.39
C LEU A 865 22.52 16.93 -23.23
N GLN A 866 23.87 17.02 -23.38
CA GLN A 866 24.61 18.30 -23.34
C GLN A 866 24.22 19.24 -24.49
N LYS A 867 23.81 18.69 -25.64
CA LYS A 867 23.28 19.46 -26.78
C LYS A 867 21.86 19.96 -26.57
N GLY A 868 21.21 19.64 -25.43
CA GLY A 868 19.85 20.06 -25.08
C GLY A 868 18.76 19.25 -25.75
N PHE A 869 19.05 18.01 -26.16
CA PHE A 869 18.00 17.09 -26.62
C PHE A 869 17.10 16.67 -25.43
N THR A 870 15.83 16.34 -25.70
CA THR A 870 15.02 15.59 -24.75
C THR A 870 15.68 14.25 -24.45
N LYS A 871 15.44 13.70 -23.29
CA LYS A 871 16.11 12.47 -22.83
C LYS A 871 15.80 11.29 -23.75
N ALA A 872 14.53 11.13 -24.19
CA ALA A 872 14.15 10.07 -25.13
C ALA A 872 14.76 10.27 -26.51
N LYS A 873 14.79 11.52 -27.03
CA LYS A 873 15.44 11.84 -28.29
C LYS A 873 16.94 11.55 -28.23
N ALA A 874 17.60 11.92 -27.14
CA ALA A 874 19.01 11.66 -26.91
C ALA A 874 19.32 10.16 -26.92
N LEU A 875 18.51 9.36 -26.19
CA LEU A 875 18.67 7.90 -26.13
C LEU A 875 18.39 7.24 -27.48
N ARG A 876 17.33 7.68 -28.15
CA ARG A 876 17.00 7.19 -29.50
C ARG A 876 18.15 7.47 -30.48
N GLN A 877 18.68 8.70 -30.51
CA GLN A 877 19.77 9.06 -31.43
C GLN A 877 21.03 8.27 -31.12
N ALA A 878 21.38 8.09 -29.85
CA ALA A 878 22.53 7.29 -29.45
C ALA A 878 22.42 5.83 -29.91
N LYS A 879 21.25 5.24 -29.83
CA LYS A 879 20.96 3.88 -30.34
C LYS A 879 21.08 3.83 -31.88
N LEU A 880 20.57 4.82 -32.59
CA LEU A 880 20.67 4.92 -34.02
C LEU A 880 22.13 5.09 -34.48
N ASP A 881 22.92 5.91 -33.78
CA ASP A 881 24.34 6.07 -34.07
C ASP A 881 25.09 4.74 -33.86
N TYR A 882 24.75 3.98 -32.81
CA TYR A 882 25.31 2.64 -32.62
C TYR A 882 24.97 1.71 -33.78
N LEU A 883 23.71 1.70 -34.23
CA LEU A 883 23.26 0.89 -35.36
C LEU A 883 23.94 1.26 -36.67
N HIS A 884 24.25 2.55 -36.88
CA HIS A 884 24.95 3.05 -38.06
C HIS A 884 26.50 2.99 -37.96
N SER A 885 27.04 2.65 -36.78
CA SER A 885 28.49 2.52 -36.58
C SER A 885 29.03 1.24 -37.24
N ASN A 886 30.36 1.06 -37.14
CA ASN A 886 31.04 -0.16 -37.55
C ASN A 886 30.96 -1.27 -36.49
N ALA A 887 30.01 -1.23 -35.57
CA ALA A 887 29.80 -2.27 -34.56
C ALA A 887 29.52 -3.65 -35.23
N LEU A 888 30.14 -4.67 -34.69
CA LEU A 888 30.04 -6.03 -35.24
C LEU A 888 28.64 -6.63 -35.02
N TYR A 889 28.02 -6.24 -33.94
CA TYR A 889 26.72 -6.79 -33.51
C TYR A 889 25.68 -5.68 -33.39
N LYS A 890 24.60 -5.75 -34.19
CA LYS A 890 23.55 -4.72 -34.29
C LYS A 890 22.16 -5.26 -33.99
N THR A 891 22.06 -6.51 -33.54
CA THR A 891 20.78 -7.11 -33.19
C THR A 891 20.16 -6.48 -31.93
N PRO A 892 18.83 -6.48 -31.73
CA PRO A 892 18.16 -5.75 -30.67
C PRO A 892 18.63 -6.08 -29.25
N ASN A 893 19.20 -7.25 -29.02
CA ASN A 893 19.75 -7.64 -27.70
C ASN A 893 20.94 -6.76 -27.24
N TYR A 894 21.64 -6.05 -28.15
CA TYR A 894 22.76 -5.17 -27.80
C TYR A 894 22.36 -3.72 -27.48
N TRP A 895 21.19 -3.25 -27.93
CA TRP A 895 20.80 -1.85 -27.78
C TRP A 895 19.41 -1.63 -27.18
N ALA A 896 18.48 -2.61 -27.27
CA ALA A 896 17.10 -2.42 -26.86
C ALA A 896 16.89 -2.56 -25.35
N HIS A 897 17.89 -3.00 -24.59
CA HIS A 897 17.82 -3.16 -23.14
C HIS A 897 17.70 -1.83 -22.39
N LEU A 898 18.27 -0.75 -22.94
CA LEU A 898 18.22 0.58 -22.33
C LEU A 898 16.88 1.26 -22.62
N ILE A 899 16.12 1.58 -21.60
CA ILE A 899 14.86 2.31 -21.72
C ILE A 899 14.85 3.55 -20.82
N LEU A 900 14.14 4.59 -21.26
CA LEU A 900 13.89 5.79 -20.46
C LEU A 900 12.53 5.69 -19.77
N THR A 901 12.52 5.76 -18.45
CA THR A 901 11.29 5.82 -17.64
C THR A 901 11.23 7.16 -16.90
N GLY A 902 10.09 7.85 -16.95
CA GLY A 902 9.86 9.10 -16.25
C GLY A 902 9.84 10.34 -17.15
N ASP A 903 10.32 11.47 -16.64
CA ASP A 903 10.29 12.76 -17.31
C ASP A 903 11.20 12.83 -18.55
N ASN A 904 10.64 13.27 -19.67
CA ASN A 904 11.36 13.40 -20.94
C ASN A 904 11.90 14.82 -21.22
N GLN A 905 11.77 15.78 -20.30
CA GLN A 905 12.25 17.14 -20.55
C GLN A 905 13.78 17.20 -20.66
N PRO A 906 14.34 18.12 -21.47
CA PRO A 906 15.79 18.31 -21.58
C PRO A 906 16.40 18.78 -20.26
N LEU A 907 17.63 18.38 -19.98
CA LEU A 907 18.38 18.77 -18.76
C LEU A 907 18.98 20.17 -18.87
N VAL A 908 19.30 20.63 -20.07
CA VAL A 908 19.78 21.97 -20.36
C VAL A 908 18.89 22.64 -21.39
N GLN A 909 18.67 23.91 -21.22
CA GLN A 909 17.98 24.65 -22.26
C GLN A 909 18.94 24.86 -23.42
N ALA A 910 18.55 24.45 -24.62
CA ALA A 910 19.29 24.82 -25.82
C ALA A 910 19.44 26.35 -25.84
N VAL A 911 20.68 26.81 -25.87
CA VAL A 911 20.97 28.25 -26.03
C VAL A 911 20.45 28.63 -27.41
N THR A 912 19.28 29.21 -27.46
CA THR A 912 18.71 29.74 -28.72
C THR A 912 19.46 31.03 -29.04
N TRP A 913 20.65 30.88 -29.66
CA TRP A 913 21.41 32.00 -30.20
C TRP A 913 20.56 32.87 -31.16
N PHE A 914 19.46 32.31 -31.66
CA PHE A 914 18.41 33.04 -32.37
C PHE A 914 17.76 34.13 -31.52
N ARG A 915 17.56 33.95 -30.19
CA ARG A 915 17.11 35.02 -29.28
C ARG A 915 18.16 36.11 -29.15
N TRP A 916 19.44 35.78 -29.16
CA TRP A 916 20.52 36.76 -29.16
C TRP A 916 20.63 37.47 -30.48
N LEU A 917 20.39 36.81 -31.63
CA LEU A 917 20.28 37.45 -32.94
C LEU A 917 19.11 38.40 -33.02
N LEU A 918 17.95 38.06 -32.44
CA LEU A 918 16.80 38.96 -32.37
C LEU A 918 17.06 40.16 -31.44
N VAL A 919 17.73 39.95 -30.30
CA VAL A 919 18.10 41.03 -29.37
C VAL A 919 19.17 41.90 -29.98
N THR A 920 20.20 41.35 -30.61
CA THR A 920 21.25 42.14 -31.32
C THR A 920 20.68 42.84 -32.54
N GLY A 921 19.78 42.21 -33.29
CA GLY A 921 19.06 42.82 -34.40
C GLY A 921 18.15 43.99 -33.93
N ALA A 922 17.45 43.86 -32.83
CA ALA A 922 16.66 44.93 -32.23
C ALA A 922 17.55 46.08 -31.70
N VAL A 923 18.67 45.76 -31.05
CA VAL A 923 19.64 46.78 -30.60
C VAL A 923 20.24 47.55 -31.77
N VAL A 924 20.66 46.84 -32.85
CA VAL A 924 21.17 47.47 -34.09
C VAL A 924 20.09 48.35 -34.75
N ALA A 925 18.81 47.90 -34.79
CA ALA A 925 17.73 48.70 -35.35
C ALA A 925 17.46 49.96 -34.53
N VAL A 926 17.50 49.89 -33.18
CA VAL A 926 17.35 51.03 -32.27
C VAL A 926 18.51 52.01 -32.42
N LEU A 927 19.76 51.52 -32.49
CA LEU A 927 20.93 52.36 -32.70
C LEU A 927 20.93 53.03 -34.07
N SER A 928 20.56 52.29 -35.11
CA SER A 928 20.39 52.84 -36.45
C SER A 928 19.30 53.90 -36.53
N GLY A 929 18.18 53.67 -35.84
CA GLY A 929 17.09 54.64 -35.69
C GLY A 929 17.53 55.91 -34.93
N MET A 930 18.30 55.76 -33.86
CA MET A 930 18.91 56.93 -33.13
C MET A 930 19.87 57.70 -34.02
N ILE A 931 20.77 57.04 -34.75
CA ILE A 931 21.71 57.70 -35.65
C ILE A 931 20.99 58.44 -36.78
N TYR A 932 19.93 57.84 -37.35
CA TYR A 932 19.10 58.49 -38.35
C TYR A 932 18.37 59.73 -37.79
N TYR A 933 17.83 59.60 -36.57
CA TYR A 933 17.17 60.69 -35.88
C TYR A 933 18.11 61.85 -35.60
N ILE A 934 19.29 61.59 -35.11
CA ILE A 934 20.36 62.60 -34.85
C ILE A 934 20.80 63.27 -36.16
N LYS A 935 21.01 62.50 -37.26
CA LYS A 935 21.37 63.06 -38.57
C LYS A 935 20.24 63.93 -39.15
N ARG A 936 19.01 63.58 -38.93
CA ARG A 936 17.84 64.37 -39.38
C ARG A 936 17.71 65.68 -38.59
N ARG A 937 17.95 65.66 -37.31
CA ARG A 937 17.93 66.87 -36.46
C ARG A 937 19.11 67.83 -36.76
N LYS A 938 20.27 67.35 -37.19
CA LYS A 938 21.39 68.20 -37.67
C LYS A 938 21.18 68.77 -39.05
N LYS A 939 20.22 68.37 -39.85
CA LYS A 939 19.86 68.94 -41.15
C LYS A 939 18.73 70.00 -41.03
N SER A 940 18.10 70.14 -39.86
CA SER A 940 16.99 71.08 -39.65
C SER A 940 17.42 72.27 -38.74
N THR A 941 18.70 72.32 -38.33
CA THR A 941 19.37 73.51 -37.80
C THR A 941 20.39 73.99 -38.85
#